data_0db8867559301f91e3d68b32638abe59
#
_entry.id   0db8867559301f91e3d68b32638abe59
#
_cell.length_a   1.000
_cell.length_b   1.000
_cell.length_c   1.000
_cell.angle_alpha   90.00
_cell.angle_beta   90.00
_cell.angle_gamma   90.00
#
_symmetry.space_group_name_H-M   'P 1'
#
loop_
_entity.id
_entity.type
_entity.pdbx_description
1 polymer ?
#
loop_
_entity_poly.entity_id
_entity_poly.type
_entity_poly.pdbx_seq_one_letter_code
_entity_poly.pdbx_strand_id
1 'polypeptide(L)'
;GVQNIHVMKVDLTESTLEIREVESKGEYGLKETVTKLLKDNGAIAGVNADFFGVSGSYSAPFGPVVQEGEVISAGTTLNKTEGQYAAFFMDEDGNPFFDYFTMTAKFGNEKKMLELSGMNKFASLVFPAYLDRAAMDDTSSLDKRFEKLVKFVVEDDEITYISQEGETVEVPEDGYVIVMSADYRKNAAPMFEIEDEVVLDVVSSVDLDEVETAFGGGGKLLVDGKIVEANSKVVGGRQPRTAFGVSKDGNTAIFMVVDGRGDSIGATHWELGLLMQEYGAYEAMHLDGGGSSTMAAKTAEDGAMTVQNDVSDGSERKVINAVGIFQNAKQGKIKEIKIQPDVTRVLVGRTINFTVYGLDEYHNRIEIPADQVDMKAIGMEGSWNGYAFTPKNTGRFTVTATYNGMGAYYIGAVSSKVVRMKPVNDSIRLKVGETANIAMTVYDTDGFMHWASTTSNYTVGNPAIGTMKSNVFTAKKEGSTNIKCEKDGAVGYITVTVGDGEAAKKPEAAPVKDSMNQTVTRKNDGAYYFNVAGKIAYTGEEEIEEKVYNDARSKVKSYVDANAEVAIYGGLNDIQSAKKLDSLSWQDRYRFLNRGGVSLAMVTAANGGITATDASQWQKFTADIENAGNDTIVLVMDQTPGDFRSSAETNYFRAVLNKYVEQGKNVFVISCFNQGYWVSVKDGVRYINLPNLWKA
;
A
#
# COMPACT_ATOMS: atom_id res chain seq x y z
N GLY A 1 -15.08 5.04 -10.46
CA GLY A 1 -14.26 3.99 -9.84
C GLY A 1 -13.54 4.52 -8.63
N VAL A 2 -13.03 3.65 -7.79
CA VAL A 2 -12.23 4.03 -6.62
C VAL A 2 -10.80 4.32 -7.09
N GLN A 3 -10.16 5.35 -6.55
CA GLN A 3 -8.73 5.60 -6.69
C GLN A 3 -8.10 5.52 -5.29
N ASN A 4 -7.11 4.64 -5.13
CA ASN A 4 -6.28 4.59 -3.95
C ASN A 4 -5.07 5.47 -4.21
N ILE A 5 -4.87 6.46 -3.34
CA ILE A 5 -3.83 7.48 -3.47
C ILE A 5 -3.02 7.49 -2.18
N HIS A 6 -1.72 7.33 -2.33
CA HIS A 6 -0.75 7.35 -1.24
C HIS A 6 0.10 8.60 -1.37
N VAL A 7 0.18 9.39 -0.31
CA VAL A 7 0.87 10.68 -0.33
C VAL A 7 1.79 10.81 0.87
N MET A 8 3.03 11.20 0.62
CA MET A 8 3.97 11.68 1.64
C MET A 8 4.27 13.15 1.39
N LYS A 9 4.32 13.92 2.46
CA LYS A 9 4.79 15.31 2.44
C LYS A 9 5.99 15.43 3.36
N VAL A 10 7.01 16.10 2.87
CA VAL A 10 8.27 16.32 3.59
C VAL A 10 8.48 17.80 3.72
N ASP A 11 8.69 18.27 4.95
CA ASP A 11 9.05 19.66 5.24
C ASP A 11 10.55 19.83 4.98
N LEU A 12 10.89 20.54 3.90
CA LEU A 12 12.28 20.80 3.49
C LEU A 12 12.96 21.88 4.34
N THR A 13 12.20 22.57 5.19
CA THR A 13 12.78 23.51 6.18
C THR A 13 13.32 22.81 7.41
N GLU A 14 12.94 21.55 7.62
CA GLU A 14 13.46 20.74 8.72
C GLU A 14 14.87 20.26 8.40
N SER A 15 15.85 20.86 9.01
CA SER A 15 17.29 20.62 8.74
C SER A 15 17.76 19.19 9.02
N THR A 16 16.92 18.36 9.64
CA THR A 16 17.22 16.96 9.91
C THR A 16 16.66 16.03 8.82
N LEU A 17 15.87 16.55 7.89
CA LEU A 17 15.30 15.81 6.77
C LEU A 17 16.06 16.14 5.47
N GLU A 18 16.25 15.14 4.65
CA GLU A 18 16.93 15.24 3.37
C GLU A 18 16.26 14.33 2.35
N ILE A 19 16.25 14.75 1.10
CA ILE A 19 15.80 13.97 -0.06
C ILE A 19 17.00 13.67 -0.92
N ARG A 20 17.25 12.38 -1.18
CA ARG A 20 18.31 11.93 -2.09
C ARG A 20 17.80 10.85 -3.04
N GLU A 21 18.37 10.85 -4.22
CA GLU A 21 18.29 9.68 -5.09
C GLU A 21 19.12 8.53 -4.51
N VAL A 22 18.69 7.28 -4.73
CA VAL A 22 19.38 6.08 -4.27
C VAL A 22 19.37 4.98 -5.32
N GLU A 23 20.52 4.36 -5.51
CA GLU A 23 20.73 3.18 -6.35
C GLU A 23 21.14 1.95 -5.52
N SER A 24 21.32 0.82 -6.19
CA SER A 24 21.76 -0.42 -5.53
C SER A 24 23.19 -0.26 -4.97
N LYS A 25 23.41 -0.64 -3.72
CA LYS A 25 24.75 -0.79 -3.12
C LYS A 25 25.49 -2.06 -3.57
N GLY A 26 24.89 -2.84 -4.45
CA GLY A 26 25.54 -3.97 -5.09
C GLY A 26 26.38 -3.56 -6.29
N GLU A 27 26.28 -4.36 -7.36
CA GLU A 27 26.95 -3.99 -8.62
C GLU A 27 26.26 -2.78 -9.26
N TYR A 28 27.06 -1.86 -9.80
CA TYR A 28 26.56 -0.66 -10.47
C TYR A 28 25.56 -0.96 -11.58
N GLY A 29 24.45 -0.25 -11.56
CA GLY A 29 23.34 -0.45 -12.51
C GLY A 29 22.47 -1.69 -12.26
N LEU A 30 22.64 -2.40 -11.13
CA LEU A 30 21.81 -3.53 -10.74
C LEU A 30 20.42 -3.05 -10.28
N LYS A 31 19.38 -3.60 -10.87
CA LYS A 31 18.00 -3.29 -10.47
C LYS A 31 17.63 -4.05 -9.19
N GLU A 32 17.00 -3.34 -8.25
CA GLU A 32 16.47 -3.90 -7.00
C GLU A 32 15.06 -3.38 -6.69
N THR A 33 14.39 -3.97 -5.70
CA THR A 33 13.08 -3.46 -5.24
C THR A 33 13.23 -2.12 -4.53
N VAL A 34 12.21 -1.27 -4.58
CA VAL A 34 12.20 0.03 -3.90
C VAL A 34 12.48 -0.13 -2.41
N THR A 35 11.82 -1.10 -1.75
CA THR A 35 12.06 -1.39 -0.33
C THR A 35 13.52 -1.72 -0.05
N LYS A 36 14.18 -2.48 -0.94
CA LYS A 36 15.59 -2.84 -0.76
C LYS A 36 16.51 -1.64 -1.00
N LEU A 37 16.28 -0.87 -2.06
CA LEU A 37 17.06 0.36 -2.36
C LEU A 37 17.02 1.31 -1.17
N LEU A 38 15.82 1.62 -0.66
CA LEU A 38 15.65 2.54 0.46
C LEU A 38 16.29 2.00 1.75
N LYS A 39 16.05 0.73 2.07
CA LYS A 39 16.58 0.10 3.29
C LYS A 39 18.10 0.06 3.30
N ASP A 40 18.72 -0.39 2.21
CA ASP A 40 20.17 -0.58 2.14
C ASP A 40 20.90 0.77 2.18
N ASN A 41 20.27 1.82 1.69
CA ASN A 41 20.79 3.19 1.75
C ASN A 41 20.45 3.93 3.05
N GLY A 42 19.64 3.37 3.93
CA GLY A 42 19.31 3.97 5.23
C GLY A 42 18.18 5.01 5.19
N ALA A 43 17.43 5.08 4.09
CA ALA A 43 16.26 5.94 3.98
C ALA A 43 15.14 5.47 4.93
N ILE A 44 14.30 6.41 5.38
CA ILE A 44 13.12 6.12 6.21
C ILE A 44 11.85 5.94 5.38
N ALA A 45 11.80 6.52 4.18
CA ALA A 45 10.69 6.38 3.24
C ALA A 45 11.15 6.74 1.83
N GLY A 46 10.34 6.48 0.81
CA GLY A 46 10.59 6.91 -0.55
C GLY A 46 9.66 6.26 -1.57
N VAL A 47 9.94 6.56 -2.83
CA VAL A 47 9.22 6.04 -4.00
C VAL A 47 10.21 5.64 -5.10
N ASN A 48 9.77 4.81 -6.06
CA ASN A 48 10.54 4.61 -7.30
C ASN A 48 10.74 5.93 -8.04
N ALA A 49 11.85 6.04 -8.78
CA ALA A 49 12.20 7.28 -9.47
C ALA A 49 12.09 7.17 -10.99
N ASP A 50 13.23 7.13 -11.66
CA ASP A 50 13.39 7.37 -13.08
C ASP A 50 12.92 6.18 -13.95
N PHE A 51 12.74 6.48 -15.22
CA PHE A 51 12.56 5.48 -16.28
C PHE A 51 13.88 4.76 -16.58
N PHE A 52 13.75 3.51 -17.01
CA PHE A 52 14.91 2.64 -17.28
C PHE A 52 14.57 1.54 -18.27
N GLY A 53 15.59 0.85 -18.77
CA GLY A 53 15.42 -0.36 -19.55
C GLY A 53 14.88 -1.52 -18.71
N VAL A 54 13.67 -2.00 -18.98
CA VAL A 54 13.02 -3.03 -18.15
C VAL A 54 13.62 -4.42 -18.31
N SER A 55 14.28 -4.72 -19.44
CA SER A 55 14.86 -6.04 -19.72
C SER A 55 16.12 -6.32 -18.89
N GLY A 56 16.34 -7.60 -18.54
CA GLY A 56 17.55 -8.03 -17.83
C GLY A 56 17.59 -7.54 -16.37
N SER A 57 18.73 -7.79 -15.71
CA SER A 57 18.96 -7.44 -14.30
C SER A 57 19.61 -6.07 -14.12
N TYR A 58 20.26 -5.55 -15.16
CA TYR A 58 21.00 -4.29 -15.13
C TYR A 58 20.35 -3.26 -16.06
N SER A 59 20.48 -2.00 -15.73
CA SER A 59 20.04 -0.86 -16.53
C SER A 59 20.82 0.41 -16.14
N ALA A 60 20.36 1.55 -16.62
CA ALA A 60 20.74 2.88 -16.17
C ALA A 60 19.49 3.77 -16.13
N PRO A 61 19.40 4.75 -15.21
CA PRO A 61 18.35 5.76 -15.23
C PRO A 61 18.45 6.60 -16.51
N PHE A 62 17.33 7.13 -16.99
CA PHE A 62 17.34 7.92 -18.23
C PHE A 62 17.82 9.35 -18.01
N GLY A 63 17.44 9.97 -16.90
CA GLY A 63 17.81 11.32 -16.53
C GLY A 63 19.16 11.40 -15.78
N PRO A 64 19.54 12.58 -15.31
CA PRO A 64 20.74 12.78 -14.50
C PRO A 64 20.54 12.18 -13.09
N VAL A 65 21.64 11.79 -12.47
CA VAL A 65 21.74 11.42 -11.06
C VAL A 65 22.88 12.22 -10.46
N VAL A 66 22.54 13.04 -9.47
CA VAL A 66 23.52 13.76 -8.64
C VAL A 66 23.22 13.44 -7.18
N GLN A 67 24.22 13.06 -6.42
CA GLN A 67 24.13 12.74 -5.01
C GLN A 67 25.20 13.51 -4.24
N GLU A 68 24.78 14.31 -3.26
CA GLU A 68 25.69 15.09 -2.40
C GLU A 68 26.70 15.95 -3.22
N GLY A 69 26.23 16.57 -4.31
CA GLY A 69 27.07 17.36 -5.22
C GLY A 69 27.92 16.56 -6.22
N GLU A 70 27.91 15.23 -6.15
CA GLU A 70 28.66 14.37 -7.06
C GLU A 70 27.78 13.88 -8.22
N VAL A 71 28.23 14.06 -9.45
CA VAL A 71 27.53 13.59 -10.66
C VAL A 71 27.76 12.08 -10.81
N ILE A 72 26.83 11.28 -10.34
CA ILE A 72 26.90 9.82 -10.43
C ILE A 72 26.71 9.34 -11.85
N SER A 73 25.69 9.85 -12.55
CA SER A 73 25.50 9.56 -13.97
C SER A 73 24.67 10.63 -14.68
N ALA A 74 24.96 10.84 -15.96
CA ALA A 74 24.21 11.78 -16.79
C ALA A 74 24.19 11.35 -18.26
N GLY A 75 23.15 11.76 -18.98
CA GLY A 75 23.04 11.52 -20.42
C GLY A 75 21.60 11.46 -20.90
N THR A 76 21.39 11.82 -22.15
CA THR A 76 20.06 11.76 -22.79
C THR A 76 20.12 11.17 -24.20
N THR A 77 21.12 10.38 -24.47
CA THR A 77 21.39 9.84 -25.81
C THR A 77 20.26 9.01 -26.42
N LEU A 78 19.36 8.51 -25.62
CA LEU A 78 18.19 7.77 -26.13
C LEU A 78 17.08 8.69 -26.63
N ASN A 79 17.14 10.00 -26.37
CA ASN A 79 16.12 10.96 -26.76
C ASN A 79 16.71 12.22 -27.41
N LYS A 80 16.82 12.18 -28.72
CA LYS A 80 17.24 13.34 -29.54
C LYS A 80 16.19 14.46 -29.66
N THR A 81 15.09 14.37 -28.90
CA THR A 81 13.98 15.33 -28.99
C THR A 81 13.95 16.12 -27.68
N GLU A 82 14.25 17.40 -27.76
CA GLU A 82 14.11 18.33 -26.62
C GLU A 82 12.73 18.21 -25.93
N GLY A 83 12.72 18.27 -24.63
CA GLY A 83 11.50 18.40 -23.83
C GLY A 83 10.73 17.10 -23.53
N GLN A 84 11.36 15.92 -23.56
CA GLN A 84 10.66 14.65 -23.34
C GLN A 84 10.75 14.12 -21.91
N TYR A 85 11.86 14.34 -21.21
CA TYR A 85 12.11 13.89 -19.85
C TYR A 85 12.53 15.06 -18.98
N ALA A 86 11.73 15.32 -17.96
CA ALA A 86 12.05 16.28 -16.93
C ALA A 86 12.87 15.59 -15.84
N ALA A 87 13.66 16.39 -15.14
CA ALA A 87 14.35 16.00 -13.93
C ALA A 87 14.09 17.02 -12.82
N PHE A 88 14.21 16.57 -11.61
CA PHE A 88 14.26 17.40 -10.42
C PHE A 88 15.73 17.72 -10.12
N PHE A 89 15.95 18.95 -9.70
CA PHE A 89 17.23 19.45 -9.26
C PHE A 89 17.05 20.23 -7.96
N MET A 90 18.03 20.15 -7.09
CA MET A 90 18.20 21.01 -5.94
C MET A 90 19.59 21.59 -6.01
N ASP A 91 19.72 22.91 -6.00
CA ASP A 91 21.00 23.57 -6.02
C ASP A 91 21.70 23.51 -4.65
N GLU A 92 22.97 23.97 -4.57
CA GLU A 92 23.77 24.01 -3.35
C GLU A 92 23.15 24.91 -2.24
N ASP A 93 22.30 25.87 -2.60
CA ASP A 93 21.58 26.74 -1.68
C ASP A 93 20.27 26.09 -1.17
N GLY A 94 19.94 24.88 -1.66
CA GLY A 94 18.73 24.12 -1.30
C GLY A 94 17.47 24.57 -2.04
N ASN A 95 17.58 25.32 -3.16
CA ASN A 95 16.43 25.71 -3.96
C ASN A 95 16.02 24.60 -4.93
N PRO A 96 14.79 24.08 -4.84
CA PRO A 96 14.31 23.05 -5.74
C PRO A 96 13.82 23.64 -7.07
N PHE A 97 14.15 22.99 -8.18
CA PHE A 97 13.61 23.35 -9.49
C PHE A 97 13.42 22.11 -10.39
N PHE A 98 12.65 22.26 -11.44
CA PHE A 98 12.36 21.22 -12.42
C PHE A 98 12.67 21.72 -13.81
N ASP A 99 13.41 20.95 -14.58
CA ASP A 99 13.60 21.27 -16.00
C ASP A 99 13.67 20.01 -16.87
N TYR A 100 13.47 20.19 -18.17
CA TYR A 100 13.75 19.15 -19.15
C TYR A 100 15.26 19.08 -19.37
N PHE A 101 15.83 17.92 -19.05
CA PHE A 101 17.27 17.72 -19.12
C PHE A 101 17.70 17.16 -20.46
N THR A 102 18.69 17.81 -21.06
CA THR A 102 19.39 17.32 -22.25
C THR A 102 20.90 17.42 -22.04
N MET A 103 21.61 16.42 -22.53
CA MET A 103 23.04 16.36 -22.46
C MET A 103 23.62 15.71 -23.72
N THR A 104 24.72 16.22 -24.20
CA THR A 104 25.58 15.58 -25.22
C THR A 104 26.98 15.48 -24.68
N ALA A 105 27.58 14.30 -24.86
CA ALA A 105 28.97 14.08 -24.51
C ALA A 105 29.74 13.53 -25.72
N LYS A 106 30.88 14.06 -25.98
CA LYS A 106 31.79 13.62 -27.06
C LYS A 106 33.21 13.50 -26.54
N PHE A 107 33.90 12.52 -27.04
CA PHE A 107 35.27 12.23 -26.73
C PHE A 107 36.10 12.18 -28.02
N GLY A 108 37.28 12.73 -28.00
CA GLY A 108 38.17 12.61 -29.15
C GLY A 108 39.25 13.67 -29.23
N ASN A 109 39.78 13.89 -30.45
CA ASN A 109 40.79 14.85 -30.75
C ASN A 109 40.51 15.57 -32.09
N GLU A 110 41.43 16.40 -32.58
CA GLU A 110 41.27 17.12 -33.86
C GLU A 110 40.98 16.19 -35.05
N LYS A 111 41.46 14.93 -35.00
CA LYS A 111 41.27 13.94 -36.07
C LYS A 111 39.86 13.38 -36.09
N LYS A 112 39.25 13.17 -34.91
CA LYS A 112 37.96 12.50 -34.77
C LYS A 112 37.31 12.75 -33.41
N MET A 113 36.03 13.09 -33.43
CA MET A 113 35.17 13.11 -32.25
C MET A 113 34.21 11.95 -32.31
N LEU A 114 34.05 11.25 -31.20
CA LEU A 114 33.11 10.13 -30.99
C LEU A 114 31.95 10.61 -30.13
N GLU A 115 30.73 10.32 -30.52
CA GLU A 115 29.56 10.52 -29.64
C GLU A 115 29.58 9.45 -28.55
N LEU A 116 29.36 9.86 -27.30
CA LEU A 116 29.23 8.97 -26.15
C LEU A 116 27.73 8.70 -25.83
N SER A 117 27.45 7.54 -25.28
CA SER A 117 26.08 7.18 -24.82
C SER A 117 25.68 7.95 -23.57
N GLY A 118 26.60 8.51 -22.83
CA GLY A 118 26.44 9.27 -21.60
C GLY A 118 27.61 9.05 -20.66
N MET A 119 27.53 9.68 -19.51
CA MET A 119 28.45 9.52 -18.41
C MET A 119 27.90 8.47 -17.44
N ASN A 120 28.69 7.42 -17.20
CA ASN A 120 28.35 6.31 -16.30
C ASN A 120 27.03 5.58 -16.63
N LYS A 121 26.62 5.54 -17.90
CA LYS A 121 25.36 4.89 -18.34
C LYS A 121 25.62 3.66 -19.19
N PHE A 122 25.44 2.47 -18.59
CA PHE A 122 25.79 1.19 -19.19
C PHE A 122 24.57 0.27 -19.43
N ALA A 123 23.44 0.83 -19.85
CA ALA A 123 22.28 0.04 -20.26
C ALA A 123 22.54 -0.71 -21.59
N SER A 124 23.31 -0.10 -22.50
CA SER A 124 23.82 -0.70 -23.71
C SER A 124 25.12 -0.01 -24.14
N LEU A 125 25.98 -0.68 -24.90
CA LEU A 125 27.23 -0.12 -25.44
C LEU A 125 27.21 -0.10 -26.98
N VAL A 126 26.11 0.35 -27.56
CA VAL A 126 26.02 0.62 -29.01
C VAL A 126 26.98 1.77 -29.39
N PHE A 127 27.08 2.77 -28.53
CA PHE A 127 28.06 3.84 -28.58
C PHE A 127 29.05 3.71 -27.41
N PRO A 128 30.22 4.28 -27.45
CA PRO A 128 31.12 4.38 -26.32
C PRO A 128 30.43 5.05 -25.14
N ALA A 129 30.86 4.70 -23.93
CA ALA A 129 30.40 5.32 -22.69
C ALA A 129 31.61 5.82 -21.89
N TYR A 130 31.46 6.94 -21.24
CA TYR A 130 32.35 7.45 -20.24
C TYR A 130 32.16 6.71 -18.92
N LEU A 131 33.24 6.44 -18.22
CA LEU A 131 33.26 5.81 -16.90
C LEU A 131 34.29 6.53 -16.02
N ASP A 132 33.87 6.93 -14.83
CA ASP A 132 34.75 7.42 -13.76
C ASP A 132 34.51 6.68 -12.42
N ARG A 133 35.22 7.10 -11.39
CA ARG A 133 35.17 6.48 -10.07
C ARG A 133 33.87 6.71 -9.31
N ALA A 134 33.04 7.68 -9.67
CA ALA A 134 31.70 7.84 -9.10
C ALA A 134 30.82 6.59 -9.35
N ALA A 135 31.08 5.87 -10.45
CA ALA A 135 30.34 4.66 -10.78
C ALA A 135 31.03 3.37 -10.30
N MET A 136 32.32 3.20 -10.53
CA MET A 136 33.01 1.96 -10.16
C MET A 136 34.54 2.11 -10.18
N ASP A 137 35.24 1.31 -9.36
CA ASP A 137 36.70 1.34 -9.23
C ASP A 137 37.41 0.64 -10.39
N ASP A 138 36.78 -0.35 -11.02
CA ASP A 138 37.33 -1.10 -12.16
C ASP A 138 36.23 -1.55 -13.11
N THR A 139 36.61 -2.03 -14.30
CA THR A 139 35.68 -2.45 -15.35
C THR A 139 35.21 -3.91 -15.24
N SER A 140 35.51 -4.64 -14.15
CA SER A 140 35.26 -6.08 -14.03
C SER A 140 33.78 -6.44 -14.12
N SER A 141 32.87 -5.60 -13.59
CA SER A 141 31.43 -5.82 -13.69
C SER A 141 30.91 -5.60 -15.12
N LEU A 142 31.48 -4.65 -15.87
CA LEU A 142 31.15 -4.44 -17.27
C LEU A 142 31.64 -5.58 -18.17
N ASP A 143 32.85 -6.09 -17.91
CA ASP A 143 33.44 -7.20 -18.65
C ASP A 143 32.68 -8.53 -18.48
N LYS A 144 31.98 -8.69 -17.34
CA LYS A 144 31.03 -9.81 -17.13
C LYS A 144 29.71 -9.63 -17.89
N ARG A 145 29.28 -8.39 -18.10
CA ARG A 145 28.01 -8.04 -18.73
C ARG A 145 28.07 -7.95 -20.25
N PHE A 146 29.21 -7.47 -20.77
CA PHE A 146 29.42 -7.21 -22.19
C PHE A 146 30.68 -7.93 -22.68
N GLU A 147 30.57 -8.62 -23.78
CA GLU A 147 31.69 -9.35 -24.36
C GLU A 147 32.63 -8.41 -25.12
N LYS A 148 33.95 -8.69 -25.05
CA LYS A 148 34.98 -8.07 -25.88
C LYS A 148 34.97 -6.54 -25.81
N LEU A 149 34.94 -5.99 -24.60
CA LEU A 149 35.11 -4.55 -24.42
C LEU A 149 36.57 -4.11 -24.64
N VAL A 150 36.74 -2.95 -25.20
CA VAL A 150 38.02 -2.21 -25.27
C VAL A 150 37.87 -0.90 -24.51
N LYS A 151 38.90 -0.53 -23.76
CA LYS A 151 38.89 0.63 -22.88
C LYS A 151 40.06 1.52 -23.24
N PHE A 152 39.78 2.83 -23.27
CA PHE A 152 40.85 3.88 -23.26
C PHE A 152 40.87 4.44 -21.86
N VAL A 153 41.99 4.29 -21.18
CA VAL A 153 42.25 4.97 -19.90
C VAL A 153 42.82 6.34 -20.21
N VAL A 154 42.25 7.37 -19.64
CA VAL A 154 42.63 8.76 -19.87
C VAL A 154 42.98 9.42 -18.54
N GLU A 155 44.15 10.02 -18.48
CA GLU A 155 44.69 10.81 -17.38
C GLU A 155 45.33 12.06 -17.95
N ASP A 156 45.18 13.21 -17.33
CA ASP A 156 45.74 14.50 -17.80
C ASP A 156 45.43 14.82 -19.27
N ASP A 157 44.21 14.49 -19.73
CA ASP A 157 43.74 14.66 -21.11
C ASP A 157 44.56 13.88 -22.17
N GLU A 158 45.23 12.79 -21.78
CA GLU A 158 46.00 11.91 -22.63
C GLU A 158 45.55 10.45 -22.48
N ILE A 159 45.54 9.69 -23.59
CA ILE A 159 45.31 8.24 -23.54
C ILE A 159 46.54 7.55 -22.99
N THR A 160 46.52 7.17 -21.71
CA THR A 160 47.65 6.51 -21.04
C THR A 160 47.68 5.00 -21.28
N TYR A 161 46.52 4.39 -21.55
CA TYR A 161 46.40 2.95 -21.82
C TYR A 161 45.26 2.61 -22.76
N ILE A 162 45.47 1.64 -23.62
CA ILE A 162 44.44 1.00 -24.45
C ILE A 162 44.39 -0.50 -24.14
N SER A 163 43.30 -0.98 -23.59
CA SER A 163 43.14 -2.38 -23.19
C SER A 163 43.04 -3.35 -24.37
N GLN A 164 43.35 -4.62 -24.11
CA GLN A 164 42.95 -5.70 -24.99
C GLN A 164 41.43 -5.99 -24.86
N GLU A 165 40.89 -6.79 -25.79
CA GLU A 165 39.49 -7.18 -25.75
C GLU A 165 39.14 -7.98 -24.47
N GLY A 166 38.24 -7.45 -23.66
CA GLY A 166 37.75 -8.09 -22.42
C GLY A 166 38.71 -7.98 -21.22
N GLU A 167 39.81 -7.23 -21.35
CA GLU A 167 40.69 -6.98 -20.25
C GLU A 167 40.09 -6.00 -19.24
N THR A 168 40.12 -6.35 -17.97
CA THR A 168 39.69 -5.45 -16.89
C THR A 168 40.77 -4.38 -16.63
N VAL A 169 40.34 -3.12 -16.54
CA VAL A 169 41.20 -2.01 -16.18
C VAL A 169 40.71 -1.30 -14.93
N GLU A 170 41.60 -0.75 -14.13
CA GLU A 170 41.25 0.15 -13.04
C GLU A 170 40.82 1.51 -13.61
N VAL A 171 39.88 2.16 -12.95
CA VAL A 171 39.45 3.51 -13.25
C VAL A 171 40.37 4.46 -12.48
N PRO A 172 41.07 5.40 -13.13
CA PRO A 172 42.00 6.32 -12.46
C PRO A 172 41.27 7.22 -11.46
N GLU A 173 41.96 7.67 -10.41
CA GLU A 173 41.38 8.60 -9.41
C GLU A 173 41.17 10.00 -10.04
N ASP A 174 42.16 10.49 -10.77
CA ASP A 174 42.12 11.79 -11.45
C ASP A 174 42.03 11.57 -12.97
N GLY A 175 40.96 10.90 -13.43
CA GLY A 175 40.79 10.59 -14.84
C GLY A 175 39.54 9.80 -15.13
N TYR A 176 39.48 9.17 -16.30
CA TYR A 176 38.32 8.42 -16.72
C TYR A 176 38.66 7.31 -17.71
N VAL A 177 37.70 6.48 -17.99
CA VAL A 177 37.81 5.39 -18.97
C VAL A 177 36.70 5.52 -20.03
N ILE A 178 37.07 5.47 -21.29
CA ILE A 178 36.11 5.36 -22.40
C ILE A 178 35.94 3.86 -22.72
N VAL A 179 34.75 3.34 -22.48
CA VAL A 179 34.43 1.93 -22.68
C VAL A 179 33.65 1.75 -23.99
N MET A 180 34.07 0.82 -24.85
CA MET A 180 33.41 0.54 -26.13
C MET A 180 33.53 -0.93 -26.52
N SER A 181 32.67 -1.40 -27.45
CA SER A 181 32.82 -2.72 -28.02
C SER A 181 34.05 -2.80 -28.96
N ALA A 182 34.65 -3.98 -29.08
CA ALA A 182 35.77 -4.21 -30.00
C ALA A 182 35.45 -3.84 -31.47
N ASP A 183 34.19 -4.12 -31.88
CA ASP A 183 33.73 -3.75 -33.22
C ASP A 183 33.64 -2.24 -33.39
N TYR A 184 33.22 -1.50 -32.38
CA TYR A 184 33.20 -0.05 -32.44
C TYR A 184 34.64 0.51 -32.48
N ARG A 185 35.52 -0.02 -31.63
CA ARG A 185 36.97 0.32 -31.64
C ARG A 185 37.55 0.17 -33.03
N LYS A 186 37.35 -0.98 -33.68
CA LYS A 186 37.88 -1.31 -34.99
C LYS A 186 37.34 -0.43 -36.12
N ASN A 187 36.05 -0.13 -36.10
CA ASN A 187 35.37 0.51 -37.22
C ASN A 187 35.32 2.04 -37.10
N ALA A 188 35.14 2.55 -35.89
CA ALA A 188 34.89 3.97 -35.63
C ALA A 188 36.06 4.71 -34.94
N ALA A 189 36.94 4.00 -34.23
CA ALA A 189 38.00 4.58 -33.43
C ALA A 189 39.41 4.01 -33.70
N PRO A 190 39.76 3.51 -34.90
CA PRO A 190 41.06 2.84 -35.14
C PRO A 190 42.27 3.78 -35.06
N MET A 191 42.07 5.09 -35.18
CA MET A 191 43.11 6.10 -35.24
C MET A 191 43.61 6.56 -33.87
N PHE A 192 42.98 6.16 -32.77
CA PHE A 192 43.44 6.56 -31.45
C PHE A 192 44.57 5.65 -30.99
N GLU A 193 45.65 6.26 -30.49
CA GLU A 193 46.86 5.60 -30.01
C GLU A 193 47.16 6.07 -28.57
N ILE A 194 48.04 5.34 -27.87
CA ILE A 194 48.56 5.77 -26.57
C ILE A 194 49.38 7.05 -26.80
N GLU A 195 49.36 7.99 -25.86
CA GLU A 195 49.96 9.33 -25.95
C GLU A 195 49.18 10.30 -26.86
N ASP A 196 48.00 9.94 -27.41
CA ASP A 196 47.13 10.90 -28.07
C ASP A 196 46.52 11.86 -27.03
N GLU A 197 46.68 13.18 -27.24
CA GLU A 197 45.94 14.21 -26.53
C GLU A 197 44.48 14.15 -26.95
N VAL A 198 43.57 14.17 -25.97
CA VAL A 198 42.14 14.03 -26.18
C VAL A 198 41.36 15.07 -25.38
N VAL A 199 40.12 15.31 -25.79
CA VAL A 199 39.19 16.20 -25.08
C VAL A 199 37.87 15.47 -24.83
N LEU A 200 37.28 15.75 -23.68
CA LEU A 200 35.92 15.41 -23.35
C LEU A 200 35.06 16.67 -23.48
N ASP A 201 34.19 16.71 -24.47
CA ASP A 201 33.29 17.84 -24.75
C ASP A 201 31.88 17.46 -24.24
N VAL A 202 31.46 18.05 -23.12
CA VAL A 202 30.17 17.83 -22.48
C VAL A 202 29.36 19.12 -22.51
N VAL A 203 28.15 19.02 -23.05
CA VAL A 203 27.20 20.15 -23.07
C VAL A 203 25.87 19.66 -22.47
N SER A 204 25.43 20.27 -21.38
CA SER A 204 24.17 19.99 -20.74
C SER A 204 23.29 21.24 -20.62
N SER A 205 21.96 21.03 -20.55
CA SER A 205 21.00 22.12 -20.39
C SER A 205 20.95 22.69 -18.97
N VAL A 206 21.47 21.96 -18.00
CA VAL A 206 21.63 22.36 -16.59
C VAL A 206 23.08 22.13 -16.21
N ASP A 207 23.70 23.09 -15.56
CA ASP A 207 25.04 22.94 -15.00
C ASP A 207 24.94 21.99 -13.78
N LEU A 208 25.46 20.78 -13.93
CA LEU A 208 25.38 19.77 -12.88
C LEU A 208 26.36 19.98 -11.75
N ASP A 209 27.40 20.79 -11.97
CA ASP A 209 28.42 21.14 -10.96
C ASP A 209 27.85 22.10 -9.89
N GLU A 210 26.73 22.77 -10.18
CA GLU A 210 25.98 23.62 -9.23
C GLU A 210 24.81 22.92 -8.55
N VAL A 211 24.70 21.59 -8.69
CA VAL A 211 23.56 20.79 -8.22
C VAL A 211 23.96 19.85 -7.10
N GLU A 212 23.31 19.95 -5.97
CA GLU A 212 23.49 19.05 -4.81
C GLU A 212 22.77 17.71 -5.00
N THR A 213 21.56 17.73 -5.57
CA THR A 213 20.75 16.53 -5.79
C THR A 213 19.98 16.62 -7.10
N ALA A 214 20.04 15.55 -7.90
CA ALA A 214 19.20 15.42 -9.08
C ALA A 214 18.72 13.97 -9.28
N PHE A 215 17.53 13.85 -9.84
CA PHE A 215 17.00 12.58 -10.34
C PHE A 215 16.04 12.80 -11.50
N GLY A 216 16.07 11.86 -12.42
CA GLY A 216 15.21 11.91 -13.60
C GLY A 216 13.78 11.46 -13.33
N GLY A 217 12.90 11.82 -14.26
CA GLY A 217 11.49 11.41 -14.30
C GLY A 217 10.94 11.46 -15.72
N GLY A 218 9.68 11.76 -15.83
CA GLY A 218 8.99 11.88 -17.12
C GLY A 218 8.68 13.33 -17.49
N GLY A 219 7.44 13.61 -17.91
CA GLY A 219 7.02 14.97 -18.23
C GLY A 219 6.62 15.77 -16.98
N LYS A 220 6.70 17.08 -17.08
CA LYS A 220 6.11 17.98 -16.07
C LYS A 220 4.60 17.79 -16.02
N LEU A 221 4.03 17.81 -14.84
CA LEU A 221 2.60 17.74 -14.56
C LEU A 221 2.04 19.12 -14.20
N LEU A 222 2.84 19.89 -13.45
CA LEU A 222 2.52 21.25 -13.04
C LEU A 222 3.70 22.16 -13.36
N VAL A 223 3.40 23.36 -13.85
CA VAL A 223 4.32 24.48 -14.03
C VAL A 223 3.63 25.73 -13.52
N ASP A 224 4.23 26.47 -12.61
CA ASP A 224 3.61 27.66 -11.99
C ASP A 224 2.21 27.37 -11.42
N GLY A 225 2.00 26.23 -10.82
CA GLY A 225 0.72 25.79 -10.28
C GLY A 225 -0.36 25.48 -11.33
N LYS A 226 -0.02 25.43 -12.61
CA LYS A 226 -0.93 25.11 -13.70
C LYS A 226 -0.64 23.73 -14.26
N ILE A 227 -1.71 22.97 -14.52
CA ILE A 227 -1.59 21.64 -15.12
C ILE A 227 -1.06 21.79 -16.55
N VAL A 228 0.00 21.04 -16.85
CA VAL A 228 0.58 20.97 -18.18
C VAL A 228 -0.14 19.88 -18.97
N GLU A 229 -0.69 20.23 -20.15
CA GLU A 229 -1.26 19.22 -21.04
C GLU A 229 -0.16 18.32 -21.60
N ALA A 230 -0.31 17.07 -21.25
CA ALA A 230 0.29 15.86 -21.81
C ALA A 230 1.65 15.94 -22.48
N ASN A 231 2.58 15.42 -21.84
CA ASN A 231 3.78 14.88 -22.45
C ASN A 231 3.68 13.38 -22.62
N SER A 232 3.61 13.02 -23.67
CA SER A 232 3.94 12.49 -24.76
C SER A 232 4.43 11.05 -25.03
N LYS A 233 5.36 10.42 -24.47
CA LYS A 233 5.85 9.09 -24.84
C LYS A 233 5.56 7.98 -23.81
N VAL A 234 4.84 8.31 -22.78
CA VAL A 234 4.49 7.39 -21.71
C VAL A 234 3.13 6.77 -21.99
N VAL A 235 2.94 5.53 -21.51
CA VAL A 235 1.70 4.80 -21.67
C VAL A 235 0.50 5.64 -21.24
N GLY A 236 -0.34 5.97 -22.21
CA GLY A 236 -1.55 6.76 -21.99
C GLY A 236 -2.60 6.01 -21.17
N GLY A 237 -3.72 6.71 -20.91
CA GLY A 237 -4.83 6.17 -20.15
C GLY A 237 -4.56 6.09 -18.65
N ARG A 238 -5.49 5.45 -17.93
CA ARG A 238 -5.39 5.24 -16.49
C ARG A 238 -4.48 4.09 -16.18
N GLN A 239 -3.42 4.37 -15.42
CA GLN A 239 -2.40 3.41 -15.00
C GLN A 239 -2.03 3.68 -13.54
N PRO A 240 -1.35 2.76 -12.84
CA PRO A 240 -0.62 3.11 -11.64
C PRO A 240 0.39 4.21 -11.97
N ARG A 241 0.52 5.21 -11.10
CA ARG A 241 1.36 6.38 -11.34
C ARG A 241 2.19 6.72 -10.10
N THR A 242 3.38 7.25 -10.35
CA THR A 242 4.21 7.87 -9.33
C THR A 242 4.48 9.32 -9.74
N ALA A 243 4.46 10.24 -8.80
CA ALA A 243 4.75 11.65 -9.03
C ALA A 243 5.54 12.25 -7.87
N PHE A 244 6.30 13.29 -8.21
CA PHE A 244 7.03 14.13 -7.28
C PHE A 244 6.77 15.59 -7.60
N GLY A 245 6.67 16.43 -6.58
CA GLY A 245 6.46 17.87 -6.74
C GLY A 245 6.83 18.65 -5.50
N VAL A 246 6.86 19.96 -5.64
CA VAL A 246 7.24 20.90 -4.59
C VAL A 246 6.19 22.00 -4.48
N SER A 247 5.96 22.50 -3.24
CA SER A 247 5.07 23.62 -2.96
C SER A 247 5.59 24.93 -3.53
N LYS A 248 4.72 25.95 -3.61
CA LYS A 248 5.05 27.26 -4.19
C LYS A 248 6.21 27.98 -3.51
N ASP A 249 6.35 27.82 -2.22
CA ASP A 249 7.43 28.42 -1.41
C ASP A 249 8.70 27.58 -1.39
N GLY A 250 8.73 26.44 -2.09
CA GLY A 250 9.85 25.51 -2.10
C GLY A 250 10.00 24.66 -0.83
N ASN A 251 9.15 24.87 0.18
CA ASN A 251 9.38 24.33 1.52
C ASN A 251 8.81 22.92 1.73
N THR A 252 7.95 22.43 0.85
CA THR A 252 7.33 21.11 1.01
C THR A 252 7.52 20.27 -0.23
N ALA A 253 8.17 19.12 -0.10
CA ALA A 253 8.18 18.09 -1.13
C ALA A 253 6.98 17.16 -0.99
N ILE A 254 6.39 16.77 -2.12
CA ILE A 254 5.19 15.98 -2.20
C ILE A 254 5.44 14.76 -3.09
N PHE A 255 5.36 13.57 -2.50
CA PHE A 255 5.45 12.30 -3.19
C PHE A 255 4.07 11.69 -3.28
N MET A 256 3.72 11.16 -4.44
CA MET A 256 2.41 10.54 -4.65
C MET A 256 2.53 9.26 -5.44
N VAL A 257 1.85 8.22 -4.97
CA VAL A 257 1.60 6.99 -5.73
C VAL A 257 0.10 6.79 -5.86
N VAL A 258 -0.38 6.58 -7.07
CA VAL A 258 -1.76 6.21 -7.36
C VAL A 258 -1.77 4.76 -7.81
N ASP A 259 -2.46 3.90 -7.08
CA ASP A 259 -2.64 2.49 -7.46
C ASP A 259 -3.48 2.34 -8.72
N GLY A 260 -3.35 1.21 -9.39
CA GLY A 260 -4.15 0.90 -10.58
C GLY A 260 -4.07 -0.56 -10.99
N ARG A 261 -4.80 -0.93 -12.05
CA ARG A 261 -4.89 -2.30 -12.60
C ARG A 261 -5.51 -3.34 -11.66
N GLY A 262 -6.13 -2.91 -10.57
CA GLY A 262 -6.78 -3.75 -9.58
C GLY A 262 -8.06 -3.09 -9.09
N ASP A 263 -8.24 -3.02 -7.78
CA ASP A 263 -9.38 -2.36 -7.15
C ASP A 263 -9.36 -0.84 -7.39
N SER A 264 -8.18 -0.27 -7.57
CA SER A 264 -7.99 1.13 -7.99
C SER A 264 -7.98 1.26 -9.51
N ILE A 265 -8.68 2.28 -10.03
CA ILE A 265 -8.78 2.52 -11.48
C ILE A 265 -7.54 3.15 -12.10
N GLY A 266 -6.59 3.61 -11.29
CA GLY A 266 -5.43 4.37 -11.76
C GLY A 266 -5.73 5.81 -12.14
N ALA A 267 -4.71 6.51 -12.64
CA ALA A 267 -4.82 7.89 -13.07
C ALA A 267 -4.21 8.12 -14.46
N THR A 268 -4.79 9.05 -15.23
CA THR A 268 -4.14 9.67 -16.37
C THR A 268 -3.12 10.70 -15.88
N HIS A 269 -2.21 11.17 -16.72
CA HIS A 269 -1.26 12.23 -16.34
C HIS A 269 -1.98 13.53 -15.95
N TRP A 270 -3.05 13.87 -16.65
CA TRP A 270 -3.86 15.04 -16.31
C TRP A 270 -4.51 14.92 -14.92
N GLU A 271 -5.11 13.76 -14.62
CA GLU A 271 -5.65 13.47 -13.28
C GLU A 271 -4.57 13.48 -12.21
N LEU A 272 -3.38 12.96 -12.51
CA LEU A 272 -2.24 13.01 -11.61
C LEU A 272 -1.79 14.45 -11.33
N GLY A 273 -1.78 15.31 -12.36
CA GLY A 273 -1.53 16.74 -12.21
C GLY A 273 -2.57 17.43 -11.32
N LEU A 274 -3.86 17.12 -11.50
CA LEU A 274 -4.94 17.62 -10.63
C LEU A 274 -4.73 17.19 -9.16
N LEU A 275 -4.37 15.92 -8.94
CA LEU A 275 -4.13 15.41 -7.61
C LEU A 275 -2.92 16.10 -6.96
N MET A 276 -1.81 16.24 -7.69
CA MET A 276 -0.64 16.95 -7.19
C MET A 276 -0.97 18.41 -6.81
N GLN A 277 -1.76 19.11 -7.64
CA GLN A 277 -2.23 20.46 -7.35
C GLN A 277 -3.14 20.50 -6.10
N GLU A 278 -4.07 19.54 -5.95
CA GLU A 278 -4.96 19.43 -4.79
C GLU A 278 -4.16 19.20 -3.49
N TYR A 279 -3.06 18.44 -3.57
CA TYR A 279 -2.18 18.20 -2.42
C TYR A 279 -1.15 19.30 -2.18
N GLY A 280 -1.15 20.36 -2.99
CA GLY A 280 -0.40 21.60 -2.75
C GLY A 280 0.89 21.74 -3.54
N ALA A 281 1.14 20.90 -4.54
CA ALA A 281 2.27 21.09 -5.44
C ALA A 281 2.06 22.30 -6.34
N TYR A 282 3.12 23.03 -6.59
CA TYR A 282 3.21 24.15 -7.52
C TYR A 282 4.00 23.80 -8.77
N GLU A 283 5.10 23.09 -8.58
CA GLU A 283 5.85 22.40 -9.63
C GLU A 283 5.75 20.90 -9.39
N ALA A 284 5.59 20.10 -10.43
CA ALA A 284 5.54 18.65 -10.34
C ALA A 284 5.89 17.95 -11.65
N MET A 285 6.46 16.75 -11.54
CA MET A 285 6.67 15.81 -12.64
C MET A 285 6.15 14.42 -12.28
N HIS A 286 5.85 13.61 -13.30
CA HIS A 286 5.63 12.19 -13.05
C HIS A 286 6.97 11.43 -13.10
N LEU A 287 7.04 10.38 -12.30
CA LEU A 287 8.12 9.41 -12.29
C LEU A 287 7.72 8.16 -13.09
N ASP A 288 8.55 7.11 -13.10
CA ASP A 288 8.17 5.86 -13.76
C ASP A 288 6.92 5.27 -13.09
N GLY A 289 6.02 4.78 -13.92
CA GLY A 289 4.69 4.34 -13.52
C GLY A 289 4.45 2.83 -13.73
N GLY A 290 3.18 2.48 -13.76
CA GLY A 290 2.78 1.08 -14.01
C GLY A 290 3.25 0.15 -12.90
N GLY A 291 3.90 -0.94 -13.25
CA GLY A 291 4.40 -1.93 -12.29
C GLY A 291 5.56 -1.44 -11.41
N SER A 292 6.20 -0.32 -11.77
CA SER A 292 7.26 0.32 -10.97
C SER A 292 6.70 1.14 -9.82
N SER A 293 5.42 1.59 -9.89
CA SER A 293 4.81 2.46 -8.88
C SER A 293 4.81 1.81 -7.51
N THR A 294 5.71 2.25 -6.66
CA THR A 294 5.92 1.72 -5.31
C THR A 294 6.26 2.86 -4.35
N MET A 295 5.52 2.94 -3.26
CA MET A 295 5.85 3.76 -2.10
C MET A 295 6.20 2.85 -0.94
N ALA A 296 7.32 3.09 -0.29
CA ALA A 296 7.72 2.33 0.89
C ALA A 296 8.13 3.28 2.01
N ALA A 297 7.86 2.88 3.25
CA ALA A 297 8.21 3.65 4.42
C ALA A 297 8.53 2.72 5.61
N LYS A 298 9.42 3.19 6.47
CA LYS A 298 9.67 2.63 7.78
C LYS A 298 8.75 3.33 8.77
N THR A 299 7.53 2.81 8.94
CA THR A 299 6.62 3.38 9.91
C THR A 299 7.08 3.07 11.34
N ALA A 300 6.73 3.92 12.29
CA ALA A 300 7.00 3.64 13.71
C ALA A 300 6.29 2.36 14.18
N GLU A 301 5.15 2.05 13.57
CA GLU A 301 4.33 0.87 13.86
C GLU A 301 5.03 -0.42 13.41
N ASP A 302 5.47 -0.50 12.16
CA ASP A 302 6.12 -1.70 11.61
C ASP A 302 7.57 -1.86 12.09
N GLY A 303 8.26 -0.75 12.35
CA GLY A 303 9.67 -0.73 12.70
C GLY A 303 10.61 -1.18 11.58
N ALA A 304 10.06 -1.49 10.40
CA ALA A 304 10.77 -1.97 9.22
C ALA A 304 10.28 -1.22 7.97
N MET A 305 11.10 -1.23 6.91
CA MET A 305 10.71 -0.72 5.59
C MET A 305 9.67 -1.64 4.98
N THR A 306 8.47 -1.13 4.72
CA THR A 306 7.34 -1.86 4.14
C THR A 306 6.70 -1.08 3.01
N VAL A 307 6.15 -1.80 2.03
CA VAL A 307 5.37 -1.20 0.94
C VAL A 307 4.06 -0.63 1.50
N GLN A 308 3.72 0.58 1.08
CA GLN A 308 2.55 1.32 1.56
C GLN A 308 1.39 1.35 0.58
N ASN A 309 1.59 0.89 -0.66
CA ASN A 309 0.60 0.89 -1.73
C ASN A 309 0.35 -0.52 -2.29
N ASP A 310 -0.65 -0.69 -3.14
CA ASP A 310 -0.94 -1.96 -3.82
C ASP A 310 -0.17 -2.04 -5.14
N VAL A 311 0.94 -2.80 -5.14
CA VAL A 311 1.78 -2.96 -6.34
C VAL A 311 1.07 -3.77 -7.42
N SER A 312 0.96 -3.21 -8.61
CA SER A 312 0.11 -3.75 -9.68
C SER A 312 0.60 -5.07 -10.31
N ASP A 313 1.87 -5.42 -10.13
CA ASP A 313 2.47 -6.65 -10.65
C ASP A 313 2.32 -7.84 -9.65
N GLY A 314 1.63 -7.65 -8.53
CA GLY A 314 1.45 -8.63 -7.45
C GLY A 314 2.66 -8.79 -6.52
N SER A 315 3.80 -8.22 -6.89
CA SER A 315 5.01 -8.06 -6.08
C SER A 315 5.77 -6.83 -6.57
N GLU A 316 6.65 -6.28 -5.74
CA GLU A 316 7.49 -5.15 -6.14
C GLU A 316 8.29 -5.48 -7.40
N ARG A 317 8.25 -4.58 -8.38
CA ARG A 317 9.14 -4.61 -9.54
C ARG A 317 10.53 -4.15 -9.13
N LYS A 318 11.56 -4.80 -9.65
CA LYS A 318 12.92 -4.30 -9.55
C LYS A 318 13.08 -3.09 -10.47
N VAL A 319 13.48 -1.97 -9.89
CA VAL A 319 13.71 -0.67 -10.55
C VAL A 319 15.19 -0.32 -10.47
N ILE A 320 15.60 0.69 -11.24
CA ILE A 320 17.00 1.11 -11.25
C ILE A 320 17.35 1.97 -10.04
N ASN A 321 16.44 2.87 -9.69
CA ASN A 321 16.65 3.83 -8.62
C ASN A 321 15.34 4.18 -7.89
N ALA A 322 15.51 4.85 -6.76
CA ALA A 322 14.42 5.39 -5.96
C ALA A 322 14.78 6.79 -5.44
N VAL A 323 13.79 7.56 -5.02
CA VAL A 323 14.01 8.78 -4.23
C VAL A 323 13.72 8.46 -2.78
N GLY A 324 14.74 8.58 -1.95
CA GLY A 324 14.69 8.33 -0.51
C GLY A 324 14.55 9.61 0.31
N ILE A 325 13.86 9.49 1.43
CA ILE A 325 13.78 10.49 2.49
C ILE A 325 14.65 10.00 3.63
N PHE A 326 15.55 10.85 4.11
CA PHE A 326 16.51 10.54 5.17
C PHE A 326 16.24 11.38 6.40
N GLN A 327 16.38 10.76 7.57
CA GLN A 327 16.34 11.44 8.86
C GLN A 327 17.75 11.44 9.46
N ASN A 328 18.39 12.59 9.43
CA ASN A 328 19.77 12.78 9.89
C ASN A 328 19.89 13.19 11.38
N ALA A 329 18.72 13.37 12.07
CA ALA A 329 18.72 13.64 13.49
C ALA A 329 19.35 12.50 14.28
N LYS A 330 20.19 12.79 15.23
CA LYS A 330 20.64 11.80 16.21
C LYS A 330 19.44 11.36 17.04
N GLN A 331 19.36 10.06 17.31
CA GLN A 331 18.31 9.51 18.15
C GLN A 331 18.24 10.27 19.48
N GLY A 332 17.06 10.81 19.78
CA GLY A 332 16.77 11.55 20.99
C GLY A 332 16.42 10.66 22.17
N LYS A 333 15.82 11.26 23.22
CA LYS A 333 15.29 10.52 24.36
C LYS A 333 13.83 10.19 24.12
N ILE A 334 13.37 9.04 24.64
CA ILE A 334 11.96 8.67 24.58
C ILE A 334 11.09 9.78 25.15
N LYS A 335 10.13 10.26 24.38
CA LYS A 335 9.12 11.28 24.74
C LYS A 335 7.73 10.68 24.96
N GLU A 336 7.41 9.62 24.23
CA GLU A 336 6.18 8.87 24.42
C GLU A 336 6.43 7.38 24.23
N ILE A 337 5.52 6.55 24.74
CA ILE A 337 5.53 5.12 24.47
C ILE A 337 4.26 4.71 23.73
N LYS A 338 4.38 3.67 22.93
CA LYS A 338 3.28 3.05 22.17
C LYS A 338 3.15 1.59 22.57
N ILE A 339 1.92 1.11 22.56
CA ILE A 339 1.59 -0.30 22.74
C ILE A 339 0.80 -0.78 21.52
N GLN A 340 1.24 -1.87 20.93
CA GLN A 340 0.64 -2.44 19.73
C GLN A 340 0.40 -3.93 19.90
N PRO A 341 -0.84 -4.44 19.73
CA PRO A 341 -1.12 -5.86 19.72
C PRO A 341 -0.89 -6.45 18.33
N ASP A 342 -0.54 -7.73 18.27
CA ASP A 342 -0.53 -8.51 17.02
C ASP A 342 -1.95 -8.80 16.49
N VAL A 343 -2.96 -8.77 17.36
CA VAL A 343 -4.37 -8.94 17.01
C VAL A 343 -5.25 -8.08 17.91
N THR A 344 -6.32 -7.53 17.35
CA THR A 344 -7.23 -6.62 18.08
C THR A 344 -8.31 -7.36 18.88
N ARG A 345 -8.54 -8.63 18.58
CA ARG A 345 -9.55 -9.47 19.25
C ARG A 345 -9.15 -10.93 19.18
N VAL A 346 -9.38 -11.66 20.25
CA VAL A 346 -9.04 -13.08 20.35
C VAL A 346 -10.19 -13.91 20.94
N LEU A 347 -10.09 -15.22 20.79
CA LEU A 347 -10.91 -16.18 21.52
C LEU A 347 -10.30 -16.44 22.89
N VAL A 348 -11.15 -16.77 23.88
CA VAL A 348 -10.71 -17.15 25.22
C VAL A 348 -9.59 -18.21 25.17
N GLY A 349 -8.56 -18.01 25.95
CA GLY A 349 -7.39 -18.90 26.02
C GLY A 349 -6.40 -18.75 24.88
N ARG A 350 -6.61 -17.79 23.96
CA ARG A 350 -5.65 -17.42 22.94
C ARG A 350 -4.81 -16.24 23.40
N THR A 351 -3.54 -16.30 23.12
CA THR A 351 -2.59 -15.27 23.50
C THR A 351 -2.62 -14.11 22.54
N ILE A 352 -2.54 -12.90 23.08
CA ILE A 352 -2.27 -11.64 22.36
C ILE A 352 -0.83 -11.27 22.69
N ASN A 353 -0.03 -11.03 21.66
CA ASN A 353 1.32 -10.52 21.85
C ASN A 353 1.31 -9.00 21.65
N PHE A 354 1.97 -8.32 22.55
CA PHE A 354 2.11 -6.87 22.47
C PHE A 354 3.55 -6.50 22.11
N THR A 355 3.69 -5.44 21.38
CA THR A 355 4.94 -4.72 21.18
C THR A 355 4.84 -3.40 21.91
N VAL A 356 5.85 -3.07 22.73
CA VAL A 356 5.95 -1.76 23.38
C VAL A 356 7.24 -1.11 22.92
N TYR A 357 7.14 0.10 22.43
CA TYR A 357 8.28 0.87 21.95
C TYR A 357 8.14 2.35 22.31
N GLY A 358 9.26 3.04 22.36
CA GLY A 358 9.32 4.47 22.56
C GLY A 358 9.39 5.22 21.22
N LEU A 359 8.99 6.49 21.25
CA LEU A 359 9.24 7.46 20.20
C LEU A 359 9.98 8.65 20.83
N ASP A 360 11.01 9.15 20.14
CA ASP A 360 11.67 10.39 20.48
C ASP A 360 10.95 11.63 19.91
N GLU A 361 11.51 12.81 20.05
CA GLU A 361 11.00 14.07 19.50
C GLU A 361 10.93 14.12 17.98
N TYR A 362 11.65 13.25 17.28
CA TYR A 362 11.68 13.10 15.83
C TYR A 362 10.85 11.90 15.36
N HIS A 363 10.07 11.28 16.26
CA HIS A 363 9.31 10.06 16.02
C HIS A 363 10.15 8.83 15.64
N ASN A 364 11.46 8.85 15.92
CA ASN A 364 12.29 7.67 15.78
C ASN A 364 11.87 6.61 16.81
N ARG A 365 11.66 5.40 16.34
CA ARG A 365 11.36 4.27 17.20
C ARG A 365 12.58 3.86 18.01
N ILE A 366 12.37 3.73 19.31
CA ILE A 366 13.37 3.28 20.29
C ILE A 366 12.84 2.01 20.94
N GLU A 367 13.59 0.92 20.84
CA GLU A 367 13.24 -0.32 21.51
C GLU A 367 13.38 -0.17 23.02
N ILE A 368 12.36 -0.64 23.75
CA ILE A 368 12.35 -0.65 25.21
C ILE A 368 12.52 -2.09 25.69
N PRO A 369 13.52 -2.38 26.53
CA PRO A 369 13.67 -3.72 27.13
C PRO A 369 12.41 -4.16 27.87
N ALA A 370 11.97 -5.41 27.63
CA ALA A 370 10.70 -5.92 28.13
C ALA A 370 10.64 -5.98 29.68
N ASP A 371 11.75 -6.12 30.32
CA ASP A 371 11.89 -6.15 31.77
C ASP A 371 11.78 -4.77 32.45
N GLN A 372 11.77 -3.70 31.64
CA GLN A 372 11.63 -2.31 32.11
C GLN A 372 10.22 -1.76 31.95
N VAL A 373 9.30 -2.51 31.35
CA VAL A 373 7.91 -2.07 31.13
C VAL A 373 6.98 -2.81 32.09
N ASP A 374 6.22 -2.06 32.89
CA ASP A 374 5.14 -2.61 33.71
C ASP A 374 3.88 -2.76 32.87
N MET A 375 3.43 -4.00 32.66
CA MET A 375 2.25 -4.35 31.87
C MET A 375 1.13 -4.83 32.77
N LYS A 376 -0.09 -4.26 32.61
CA LYS A 376 -1.27 -4.66 33.38
C LYS A 376 -2.48 -4.82 32.49
N ALA A 377 -3.32 -5.85 32.79
CA ALA A 377 -4.63 -5.99 32.20
C ALA A 377 -5.70 -5.54 33.23
N ILE A 378 -6.55 -4.63 32.82
CA ILE A 378 -7.65 -4.09 33.63
C ILE A 378 -8.95 -4.61 33.06
N GLY A 379 -9.85 -5.12 33.91
CA GLY A 379 -11.15 -5.65 33.54
C GLY A 379 -11.12 -7.06 32.97
N MET A 380 -9.96 -7.77 33.03
CA MET A 380 -9.80 -9.11 32.50
C MET A 380 -8.80 -9.91 33.33
N GLU A 381 -9.21 -11.12 33.77
CA GLU A 381 -8.28 -12.10 34.33
C GLU A 381 -7.51 -12.82 33.21
N GLY A 382 -6.24 -13.07 33.44
CA GLY A 382 -5.40 -13.76 32.48
C GLY A 382 -4.01 -14.07 33.04
N SER A 383 -3.16 -14.62 32.20
CA SER A 383 -1.75 -14.89 32.52
C SER A 383 -0.85 -14.13 31.56
N TRP A 384 0.26 -13.63 32.09
CA TRP A 384 1.31 -12.96 31.36
C TRP A 384 2.54 -13.85 31.15
N ASN A 385 3.16 -13.73 30.01
CA ASN A 385 4.49 -14.25 29.71
C ASN A 385 5.24 -13.20 28.91
N GLY A 386 6.06 -12.37 29.58
CA GLY A 386 6.61 -11.15 28.97
C GLY A 386 5.49 -10.22 28.49
N TYR A 387 5.52 -9.86 27.22
CA TYR A 387 4.49 -9.05 26.56
C TYR A 387 3.30 -9.85 26.01
N ALA A 388 3.22 -11.14 26.29
CA ALA A 388 2.14 -12.01 25.83
C ALA A 388 1.08 -12.17 26.91
N PHE A 389 -0.17 -11.82 26.61
CA PHE A 389 -1.31 -11.94 27.52
C PHE A 389 -2.29 -13.02 27.04
N THR A 390 -2.64 -13.95 27.92
CA THR A 390 -3.63 -14.98 27.66
C THR A 390 -4.86 -14.78 28.54
N PRO A 391 -5.98 -14.25 28.00
CA PRO A 391 -7.18 -13.99 28.79
C PRO A 391 -7.92 -15.27 29.16
N LYS A 392 -8.52 -15.30 30.34
CA LYS A 392 -9.32 -16.43 30.87
C LYS A 392 -10.82 -16.27 30.71
N ASN A 393 -11.29 -15.03 30.56
CA ASN A 393 -12.70 -14.68 30.49
C ASN A 393 -13.03 -13.96 29.19
N THR A 394 -14.32 -13.87 28.85
CA THR A 394 -14.82 -13.06 27.74
C THR A 394 -15.09 -11.63 28.18
N GLY A 395 -15.08 -10.70 27.23
CA GLY A 395 -15.42 -9.30 27.44
C GLY A 395 -14.36 -8.33 26.93
N ARG A 396 -14.56 -7.06 27.22
CA ARG A 396 -13.58 -6.01 26.95
C ARG A 396 -12.57 -5.90 28.08
N PHE A 397 -11.37 -5.48 27.75
CA PHE A 397 -10.30 -5.23 28.70
C PHE A 397 -9.39 -4.11 28.21
N THR A 398 -8.64 -3.54 29.14
CA THR A 398 -7.61 -2.54 28.82
C THR A 398 -6.26 -3.09 29.24
N VAL A 399 -5.28 -3.06 28.35
CA VAL A 399 -3.88 -3.30 28.71
C VAL A 399 -3.20 -1.93 28.84
N THR A 400 -2.50 -1.72 29.93
CA THR A 400 -1.65 -0.55 30.14
C THR A 400 -0.19 -0.98 30.12
N ALA A 401 0.66 -0.16 29.50
CA ALA A 401 2.10 -0.25 29.56
C ALA A 401 2.65 1.01 30.21
N THR A 402 3.56 0.88 31.17
CA THR A 402 4.18 2.01 31.85
C THR A 402 5.70 1.89 31.82
N TYR A 403 6.40 2.94 31.42
CA TYR A 403 7.86 3.02 31.35
C TYR A 403 8.32 4.42 31.77
N ASN A 404 9.17 4.52 32.79
CA ASN A 404 9.72 5.79 33.30
C ASN A 404 8.67 6.89 33.51
N GLY A 405 7.50 6.54 34.03
CA GLY A 405 6.40 7.48 34.27
C GLY A 405 5.55 7.83 33.04
N MET A 406 5.93 7.36 31.85
CA MET A 406 5.11 7.45 30.63
C MET A 406 4.16 6.28 30.55
N GLY A 407 2.95 6.48 30.06
CA GLY A 407 1.93 5.44 29.93
C GLY A 407 1.35 5.36 28.53
N ALA A 408 1.07 4.13 28.09
CA ALA A 408 0.27 3.85 26.90
C ALA A 408 -0.78 2.80 27.25
N TYR A 409 -1.87 2.75 26.49
CA TYR A 409 -2.90 1.74 26.70
C TYR A 409 -3.47 1.20 25.39
N TYR A 410 -4.03 0.01 25.47
CA TYR A 410 -4.75 -0.64 24.40
C TYR A 410 -6.07 -1.22 24.93
N ILE A 411 -7.16 -1.06 24.19
CA ILE A 411 -8.45 -1.65 24.51
C ILE A 411 -8.71 -2.84 23.59
N GLY A 412 -8.86 -4.02 24.18
CA GLY A 412 -9.09 -5.26 23.48
C GLY A 412 -10.45 -5.90 23.80
N ALA A 413 -10.75 -6.96 23.06
CA ALA A 413 -11.94 -7.77 23.29
C ALA A 413 -11.64 -9.27 23.16
N VAL A 414 -12.32 -10.06 24.00
CA VAL A 414 -12.20 -11.52 24.02
C VAL A 414 -13.57 -12.16 23.80
N SER A 415 -13.66 -13.04 22.81
CA SER A 415 -14.87 -13.80 22.45
C SER A 415 -14.83 -15.21 22.99
N SER A 416 -16.01 -15.80 23.23
CA SER A 416 -16.12 -17.12 23.87
C SER A 416 -15.82 -18.28 22.91
N LYS A 417 -16.35 -18.25 21.70
CA LYS A 417 -16.34 -19.40 20.79
C LYS A 417 -16.46 -19.01 19.31
N VAL A 418 -16.09 -19.97 18.48
CA VAL A 418 -16.33 -19.94 17.03
C VAL A 418 -17.76 -20.38 16.75
N VAL A 419 -18.47 -19.65 15.91
CA VAL A 419 -19.86 -19.97 15.50
C VAL A 419 -19.98 -20.21 14.00
N ARG A 420 -19.00 -19.83 13.20
CA ARG A 420 -18.97 -20.07 11.75
C ARG A 420 -17.55 -20.27 11.26
N MET A 421 -17.38 -21.13 10.27
CA MET A 421 -16.11 -21.38 9.59
C MET A 421 -16.29 -21.30 8.07
N LYS A 422 -15.32 -20.71 7.38
CA LYS A 422 -15.22 -20.72 5.92
C LYS A 422 -13.81 -21.12 5.50
N PRO A 423 -13.64 -21.96 4.47
CA PRO A 423 -12.32 -22.21 3.90
C PRO A 423 -11.80 -20.94 3.21
N VAL A 424 -10.49 -20.72 3.27
CA VAL A 424 -9.82 -19.64 2.52
C VAL A 424 -9.93 -19.92 1.02
N ASN A 425 -9.72 -21.19 0.63
CA ASN A 425 -9.93 -21.69 -0.71
C ASN A 425 -11.03 -22.76 -0.71
N ASP A 426 -12.05 -22.62 -1.51
CA ASP A 426 -13.17 -23.58 -1.57
C ASP A 426 -12.75 -24.96 -2.08
N SER A 427 -11.72 -25.01 -2.93
CA SER A 427 -11.14 -26.22 -3.45
C SER A 427 -9.64 -26.08 -3.68
N ILE A 428 -8.92 -27.19 -3.61
CA ILE A 428 -7.47 -27.26 -3.90
C ILE A 428 -7.25 -28.45 -4.85
N ARG A 429 -6.37 -28.28 -5.85
CA ARG A 429 -5.92 -29.35 -6.72
C ARG A 429 -4.43 -29.63 -6.51
N LEU A 430 -4.08 -30.91 -6.36
CA LEU A 430 -2.73 -31.38 -6.07
C LEU A 430 -2.36 -32.56 -6.99
N LYS A 431 -1.07 -32.78 -7.16
CA LYS A 431 -0.53 -34.05 -7.69
C LYS A 431 -0.23 -35.02 -6.54
N VAL A 432 -0.13 -36.31 -6.87
CA VAL A 432 0.27 -37.31 -5.88
C VAL A 432 1.64 -36.95 -5.29
N GLY A 433 1.76 -36.98 -3.98
CA GLY A 433 2.95 -36.60 -3.21
C GLY A 433 3.03 -35.12 -2.83
N GLU A 434 2.25 -34.24 -3.43
CA GLU A 434 2.22 -32.82 -3.06
C GLU A 434 1.47 -32.59 -1.72
N THR A 435 1.77 -31.46 -1.09
CA THR A 435 1.17 -31.03 0.16
C THR A 435 0.50 -29.68 0.00
N ALA A 436 -0.54 -29.44 0.80
CA ALA A 436 -1.17 -28.12 0.89
C ALA A 436 -1.54 -27.77 2.33
N ASN A 437 -1.35 -26.50 2.69
CA ASN A 437 -1.87 -25.96 3.93
C ASN A 437 -3.37 -25.72 3.81
N ILE A 438 -4.14 -26.32 4.72
CA ILE A 438 -5.59 -26.08 4.82
C ILE A 438 -5.80 -24.94 5.79
N ALA A 439 -6.28 -23.82 5.27
CA ALA A 439 -6.56 -22.62 6.03
C ALA A 439 -8.08 -22.38 6.11
N MET A 440 -8.55 -22.06 7.32
CA MET A 440 -9.92 -21.69 7.60
C MET A 440 -9.98 -20.30 8.17
N THR A 441 -10.94 -19.52 7.74
CA THR A 441 -11.35 -18.30 8.42
C THR A 441 -12.49 -18.67 9.38
N VAL A 442 -12.40 -18.26 10.63
CA VAL A 442 -13.43 -18.50 11.64
C VAL A 442 -14.01 -17.19 12.14
N TYR A 443 -15.26 -17.24 12.54
CA TYR A 443 -15.99 -16.08 13.00
C TYR A 443 -16.55 -16.36 14.41
N ASP A 444 -16.44 -15.36 15.27
CA ASP A 444 -16.99 -15.43 16.63
C ASP A 444 -18.47 -15.03 16.70
N THR A 445 -19.04 -15.03 17.90
CA THR A 445 -20.44 -14.69 18.17
C THR A 445 -20.84 -13.28 17.75
N ASP A 446 -19.88 -12.38 17.62
CA ASP A 446 -20.10 -11.00 17.18
C ASP A 446 -19.82 -10.81 15.68
N GLY A 447 -19.49 -11.91 14.98
CA GLY A 447 -19.17 -11.89 13.56
C GLY A 447 -17.76 -11.44 13.22
N PHE A 448 -16.89 -11.24 14.23
CA PHE A 448 -15.51 -10.86 14.01
C PHE A 448 -14.70 -12.04 13.47
N MET A 449 -13.88 -11.76 12.47
CA MET A 449 -13.09 -12.76 11.77
C MET A 449 -11.79 -13.07 12.52
N HIS A 450 -11.48 -14.36 12.68
CA HIS A 450 -10.24 -14.85 13.23
C HIS A 450 -9.59 -15.88 12.29
N TRP A 451 -8.26 -15.93 12.25
CA TRP A 451 -7.54 -17.00 11.59
C TRP A 451 -7.44 -18.21 12.53
N ALA A 452 -7.75 -19.41 12.02
CA ALA A 452 -7.82 -20.63 12.85
C ALA A 452 -7.03 -21.81 12.29
N SER A 453 -6.00 -21.61 11.50
CA SER A 453 -5.28 -22.67 10.79
C SER A 453 -4.77 -23.81 11.71
N THR A 454 -4.37 -23.51 12.94
CA THR A 454 -3.72 -24.49 13.83
C THR A 454 -4.58 -25.00 14.98
N THR A 455 -5.81 -24.51 15.16
CA THR A 455 -6.64 -24.78 16.33
C THR A 455 -7.95 -25.49 16.02
N SER A 456 -8.16 -25.86 14.76
CA SER A 456 -9.32 -26.61 14.30
C SER A 456 -8.99 -28.09 14.21
N ASN A 457 -9.98 -28.95 14.42
CA ASN A 457 -9.87 -30.37 14.13
C ASN A 457 -10.14 -30.62 12.66
N TYR A 458 -9.27 -31.38 12.02
CA TYR A 458 -9.37 -31.71 10.60
C TYR A 458 -9.64 -33.20 10.43
N THR A 459 -10.61 -33.56 9.61
CA THR A 459 -10.95 -34.95 9.28
C THR A 459 -11.02 -35.11 7.78
N VAL A 460 -10.24 -36.04 7.22
CA VAL A 460 -10.26 -36.40 5.79
C VAL A 460 -11.40 -37.38 5.55
N GLY A 461 -12.31 -37.05 4.63
CA GLY A 461 -13.47 -37.88 4.31
C GLY A 461 -13.08 -39.25 3.68
N ASN A 462 -12.03 -39.26 2.85
CA ASN A 462 -11.46 -40.47 2.28
C ASN A 462 -9.96 -40.54 2.56
N PRO A 463 -9.50 -41.25 3.59
CA PRO A 463 -8.08 -41.34 3.96
C PRO A 463 -7.18 -42.02 2.89
N ALA A 464 -7.77 -42.74 1.94
CA ALA A 464 -7.00 -43.34 0.84
C ALA A 464 -6.44 -42.28 -0.12
N ILE A 465 -7.10 -41.12 -0.25
CA ILE A 465 -6.69 -40.01 -1.15
C ILE A 465 -5.55 -39.20 -0.51
N GLY A 466 -5.53 -39.06 0.80
CA GLY A 466 -4.51 -38.33 1.52
C GLY A 466 -4.71 -38.29 3.02
N THR A 467 -3.77 -37.69 3.74
CA THR A 467 -3.79 -37.57 5.19
C THR A 467 -3.50 -36.16 5.66
N MET A 468 -4.03 -35.83 6.84
CA MET A 468 -3.74 -34.57 7.56
C MET A 468 -2.68 -34.80 8.64
N LYS A 469 -1.74 -33.87 8.74
CA LYS A 469 -0.89 -33.68 9.92
C LYS A 469 -0.99 -32.20 10.32
N SER A 470 -1.57 -31.94 11.48
CA SER A 470 -2.00 -30.58 11.84
C SER A 470 -2.92 -30.00 10.74
N ASN A 471 -2.57 -28.88 10.14
CA ASN A 471 -3.30 -28.25 9.03
C ASN A 471 -2.71 -28.54 7.64
N VAL A 472 -1.76 -29.46 7.54
CA VAL A 472 -1.11 -29.85 6.26
C VAL A 472 -1.73 -31.12 5.72
N PHE A 473 -2.34 -31.07 4.54
CA PHE A 473 -2.79 -32.22 3.79
C PHE A 473 -1.65 -32.75 2.89
N THR A 474 -1.48 -34.06 2.87
CA THR A 474 -0.52 -34.75 1.98
C THR A 474 -1.30 -35.65 1.03
N ALA A 475 -1.18 -35.44 -0.26
CA ALA A 475 -1.81 -36.23 -1.31
C ALA A 475 -1.13 -37.60 -1.47
N LYS A 476 -1.89 -38.71 -1.43
CA LYS A 476 -1.35 -40.07 -1.51
C LYS A 476 -1.73 -40.81 -2.79
N LYS A 477 -2.95 -40.57 -3.27
CA LYS A 477 -3.52 -41.29 -4.43
C LYS A 477 -4.45 -40.35 -5.18
N GLU A 478 -4.57 -40.54 -6.48
CA GLU A 478 -5.54 -39.86 -7.34
C GLU A 478 -6.97 -40.08 -6.88
N GLY A 479 -7.77 -39.02 -6.97
CA GLY A 479 -9.17 -38.98 -6.58
C GLY A 479 -9.52 -37.68 -5.89
N SER A 480 -10.71 -37.60 -5.32
CA SER A 480 -11.15 -36.39 -4.63
C SER A 480 -11.76 -36.72 -3.27
N THR A 481 -11.56 -35.83 -2.31
CA THR A 481 -12.09 -35.96 -0.93
C THR A 481 -12.43 -34.59 -0.37
N ASN A 482 -13.36 -34.57 0.59
CA ASN A 482 -13.63 -33.38 1.39
C ASN A 482 -12.90 -33.48 2.73
N ILE A 483 -12.30 -32.38 3.16
CA ILE A 483 -11.75 -32.24 4.49
C ILE A 483 -12.75 -31.47 5.33
N LYS A 484 -13.25 -32.10 6.40
CA LYS A 484 -14.06 -31.47 7.40
C LYS A 484 -13.16 -30.75 8.41
N CYS A 485 -13.43 -29.49 8.68
CA CYS A 485 -12.79 -28.68 9.70
C CYS A 485 -13.84 -28.35 10.77
N GLU A 486 -13.50 -28.54 12.04
CA GLU A 486 -14.45 -28.36 13.15
C GLU A 486 -13.81 -27.66 14.34
N LYS A 487 -14.52 -26.67 14.89
CA LYS A 487 -14.17 -25.97 16.13
C LYS A 487 -15.41 -25.42 16.80
N ASP A 488 -15.55 -25.68 18.11
CA ASP A 488 -16.67 -25.19 18.95
C ASP A 488 -18.08 -25.53 18.39
N GLY A 489 -18.19 -26.61 17.59
CA GLY A 489 -19.40 -27.00 16.91
C GLY A 489 -19.62 -26.36 15.54
N ALA A 490 -18.85 -25.34 15.18
CA ALA A 490 -18.82 -24.82 13.83
C ALA A 490 -18.07 -25.76 12.90
N VAL A 491 -18.58 -25.95 11.68
CA VAL A 491 -18.04 -26.86 10.67
C VAL A 491 -17.83 -26.12 9.37
N GLY A 492 -16.70 -26.38 8.72
CA GLY A 492 -16.41 -25.95 7.35
C GLY A 492 -15.87 -27.13 6.54
N TYR A 493 -16.00 -27.05 5.22
CA TYR A 493 -15.50 -28.07 4.31
C TYR A 493 -14.65 -27.45 3.21
N ILE A 494 -13.55 -28.12 2.88
CA ILE A 494 -12.76 -27.85 1.67
C ILE A 494 -12.66 -29.10 0.83
N THR A 495 -12.80 -28.98 -0.49
CA THR A 495 -12.62 -30.09 -1.42
C THR A 495 -11.18 -30.14 -1.91
N VAL A 496 -10.53 -31.30 -1.78
CA VAL A 496 -9.20 -31.55 -2.34
C VAL A 496 -9.31 -32.59 -3.45
N THR A 497 -8.81 -32.25 -4.63
CA THR A 497 -8.72 -33.14 -5.79
C THR A 497 -7.26 -33.44 -6.09
N VAL A 498 -6.90 -34.71 -6.17
CA VAL A 498 -5.57 -35.18 -6.53
C VAL A 498 -5.61 -35.73 -7.95
N GLY A 499 -4.80 -35.17 -8.84
CA GLY A 499 -4.83 -35.47 -10.28
C GLY A 499 -5.93 -34.72 -11.04
N ASP A 500 -6.29 -35.19 -12.21
CA ASP A 500 -7.20 -34.50 -13.15
C ASP A 500 -8.68 -34.92 -13.03
N GLY A 501 -9.02 -35.69 -12.00
CA GLY A 501 -10.38 -36.15 -11.74
C GLY A 501 -11.38 -35.05 -11.38
N GLU A 502 -12.67 -35.42 -11.38
CA GLU A 502 -13.73 -34.52 -10.91
C GLU A 502 -13.65 -34.27 -9.40
N ALA A 503 -14.01 -33.06 -9.00
CA ALA A 503 -14.07 -32.68 -7.59
C ALA A 503 -15.25 -33.40 -6.89
N ALA A 504 -15.02 -33.90 -5.68
CA ALA A 504 -16.08 -34.47 -4.85
C ALA A 504 -17.12 -33.38 -4.52
N LYS A 505 -18.39 -33.77 -4.50
CA LYS A 505 -19.46 -32.86 -4.08
C LYS A 505 -19.20 -32.39 -2.65
N LYS A 506 -19.10 -31.11 -2.46
CA LYS A 506 -18.89 -30.48 -1.15
C LYS A 506 -20.14 -30.68 -0.27
N PRO A 507 -20.01 -31.21 0.94
CA PRO A 507 -21.15 -31.28 1.86
C PRO A 507 -21.63 -29.87 2.24
N GLU A 508 -22.91 -29.69 2.40
CA GLU A 508 -23.44 -28.48 3.02
C GLU A 508 -23.14 -28.51 4.53
N ALA A 509 -22.44 -27.46 5.01
CA ALA A 509 -22.32 -27.25 6.43
C ALA A 509 -23.69 -26.92 7.02
N ALA A 510 -24.10 -27.65 8.06
CA ALA A 510 -25.33 -27.27 8.79
C ALA A 510 -25.20 -25.80 9.26
N PRO A 511 -26.20 -24.96 9.05
CA PRO A 511 -26.12 -23.56 9.47
C PRO A 511 -25.93 -23.51 10.98
N VAL A 512 -24.82 -22.96 11.41
CA VAL A 512 -24.56 -22.73 12.83
C VAL A 512 -25.38 -21.52 13.25
N LYS A 513 -26.14 -21.65 14.34
CA LYS A 513 -26.79 -20.51 14.95
C LYS A 513 -25.75 -19.57 15.52
N ASP A 514 -25.44 -18.54 14.81
CA ASP A 514 -24.64 -17.42 15.29
C ASP A 514 -25.45 -16.12 15.23
N SER A 515 -24.99 -15.10 15.93
CA SER A 515 -25.64 -13.78 15.95
C SER A 515 -25.67 -13.11 14.59
N MET A 516 -24.81 -13.55 13.64
CA MET A 516 -24.68 -12.97 12.31
C MET A 516 -25.47 -13.71 11.22
N ASN A 517 -25.85 -14.97 11.44
CA ASN A 517 -26.57 -15.83 10.47
C ASN A 517 -27.90 -16.37 10.98
N GLN A 518 -28.48 -15.70 11.95
CA GLN A 518 -29.79 -16.09 12.44
C GLN A 518 -30.90 -15.42 11.65
N THR A 519 -31.93 -16.20 11.27
CA THR A 519 -33.20 -15.60 10.92
C THR A 519 -33.85 -15.09 12.20
N VAL A 520 -33.79 -13.78 12.39
CA VAL A 520 -34.42 -13.15 13.57
C VAL A 520 -35.90 -13.03 13.33
N THR A 521 -36.68 -13.75 14.13
CA THR A 521 -38.12 -13.59 14.17
C THR A 521 -38.47 -12.69 15.35
N ARG A 522 -39.26 -11.65 15.10
CA ARG A 522 -39.70 -10.72 16.14
C ARG A 522 -40.47 -11.52 17.22
N LYS A 523 -40.10 -11.28 18.47
CA LYS A 523 -40.73 -11.85 19.64
C LYS A 523 -41.41 -10.72 20.43
N ASN A 524 -42.41 -11.08 21.21
CA ASN A 524 -43.03 -10.13 22.13
C ASN A 524 -42.29 -10.13 23.48
N ASP A 525 -41.02 -9.76 23.45
CA ASP A 525 -40.07 -9.78 24.58
C ASP A 525 -39.61 -8.40 25.03
N GLY A 526 -40.23 -7.34 24.48
CA GLY A 526 -39.86 -5.96 24.77
C GLY A 526 -38.59 -5.48 24.03
N ALA A 527 -37.93 -6.34 23.24
CA ALA A 527 -36.77 -5.95 22.44
C ALA A 527 -37.19 -5.06 21.25
N TYR A 528 -36.35 -4.13 20.91
CA TYR A 528 -36.53 -3.26 19.76
C TYR A 528 -35.85 -3.88 18.53
N TYR A 529 -36.60 -4.08 17.45
CA TYR A 529 -36.15 -4.70 16.22
C TYR A 529 -36.06 -3.66 15.11
N PHE A 530 -34.86 -3.45 14.57
CA PHE A 530 -34.66 -2.66 13.36
C PHE A 530 -33.90 -3.47 12.31
N ASN A 531 -34.15 -3.18 11.06
CA ASN A 531 -33.47 -3.80 9.92
C ASN A 531 -32.70 -2.78 9.13
N VAL A 532 -31.46 -3.12 8.77
CA VAL A 532 -30.67 -2.37 7.82
C VAL A 532 -30.34 -3.28 6.65
N ALA A 533 -30.71 -2.89 5.47
CA ALA A 533 -30.42 -3.61 4.24
C ALA A 533 -29.50 -2.80 3.34
N GLY A 534 -28.58 -3.47 2.66
CA GLY A 534 -27.74 -2.87 1.65
C GLY A 534 -28.53 -2.29 0.47
N LYS A 535 -27.84 -1.69 -0.48
CA LYS A 535 -28.47 -1.09 -1.66
C LYS A 535 -29.29 -2.13 -2.43
N ILE A 536 -30.55 -1.81 -2.70
CA ILE A 536 -31.47 -2.64 -3.46
C ILE A 536 -31.78 -1.89 -4.77
N ALA A 537 -30.87 -1.97 -5.72
CA ALA A 537 -31.07 -1.35 -7.04
C ALA A 537 -30.62 -2.32 -8.12
N TYR A 538 -31.47 -2.56 -9.10
CA TYR A 538 -31.15 -3.30 -10.31
C TYR A 538 -30.56 -2.33 -11.34
N THR A 539 -29.45 -2.73 -11.94
CA THR A 539 -28.78 -1.98 -12.98
C THR A 539 -28.48 -2.84 -14.22
N GLY A 540 -29.05 -4.04 -14.32
CA GLY A 540 -28.91 -4.95 -15.45
C GLY A 540 -29.89 -4.60 -16.60
N GLU A 541 -29.63 -5.15 -17.77
CA GLU A 541 -30.43 -4.96 -18.99
C GLU A 541 -31.24 -6.20 -19.40
N GLU A 542 -31.05 -7.33 -18.70
CA GLU A 542 -31.71 -8.60 -19.07
C GLU A 542 -33.02 -8.83 -18.30
N GLU A 543 -34.09 -9.20 -19.01
CA GLU A 543 -35.42 -9.45 -18.46
C GLU A 543 -35.45 -10.55 -17.40
N ILE A 544 -34.61 -11.59 -17.53
CA ILE A 544 -34.49 -12.67 -16.54
C ILE A 544 -33.86 -12.18 -15.23
N GLU A 545 -32.90 -11.30 -15.31
CA GLU A 545 -32.27 -10.70 -14.15
C GLU A 545 -33.23 -9.76 -13.40
N GLU A 546 -34.06 -9.00 -14.13
CA GLU A 546 -35.09 -8.17 -13.54
C GLU A 546 -36.12 -9.00 -12.75
N LYS A 547 -36.49 -10.18 -13.26
CA LYS A 547 -37.40 -11.10 -12.53
C LYS A 547 -36.79 -11.62 -11.25
N VAL A 548 -35.52 -12.05 -11.28
CA VAL A 548 -34.81 -12.53 -10.08
C VAL A 548 -34.69 -11.43 -9.04
N TYR A 549 -34.40 -10.22 -9.48
CA TYR A 549 -34.35 -9.04 -8.63
C TYR A 549 -35.68 -8.76 -7.93
N ASN A 550 -36.80 -8.77 -8.68
CA ASN A 550 -38.12 -8.52 -8.14
C ASN A 550 -38.56 -9.59 -7.14
N ASP A 551 -38.22 -10.87 -7.36
CA ASP A 551 -38.46 -11.95 -6.42
C ASP A 551 -37.68 -11.79 -5.12
N ALA A 552 -36.38 -11.44 -5.21
CA ALA A 552 -35.54 -11.18 -4.04
C ALA A 552 -36.06 -9.97 -3.23
N ARG A 553 -36.42 -8.89 -3.92
CA ARG A 553 -37.00 -7.68 -3.34
C ARG A 553 -38.31 -7.97 -2.56
N SER A 554 -39.19 -8.76 -3.14
CA SER A 554 -40.43 -9.16 -2.50
C SER A 554 -40.20 -9.97 -1.23
N LYS A 555 -39.21 -10.87 -1.22
CA LYS A 555 -38.82 -11.66 -0.04
C LYS A 555 -38.24 -10.78 1.07
N VAL A 556 -37.36 -9.87 0.74
CA VAL A 556 -36.78 -8.90 1.70
C VAL A 556 -37.87 -8.04 2.31
N LYS A 557 -38.78 -7.52 1.48
CA LYS A 557 -39.91 -6.71 1.93
C LYS A 557 -40.79 -7.49 2.92
N SER A 558 -41.19 -8.69 2.55
CA SER A 558 -42.07 -9.55 3.41
C SER A 558 -41.38 -9.87 4.75
N TYR A 559 -40.09 -10.16 4.74
CA TYR A 559 -39.33 -10.42 5.95
C TYR A 559 -39.25 -9.19 6.86
N VAL A 560 -38.93 -8.03 6.31
CA VAL A 560 -38.81 -6.77 7.05
C VAL A 560 -40.15 -6.35 7.64
N ASP A 561 -41.22 -6.41 6.86
CA ASP A 561 -42.59 -6.06 7.30
C ASP A 561 -43.06 -6.93 8.47
N ALA A 562 -42.62 -8.19 8.53
CA ALA A 562 -42.96 -9.12 9.59
C ALA A 562 -42.11 -8.96 10.85
N ASN A 563 -40.85 -8.55 10.74
CA ASN A 563 -39.84 -8.71 11.77
C ASN A 563 -39.15 -7.42 12.24
N ALA A 564 -39.43 -6.25 11.68
CA ALA A 564 -38.81 -5.00 12.09
C ALA A 564 -39.84 -3.92 12.47
N GLU A 565 -39.44 -3.02 13.35
CA GLU A 565 -40.17 -1.81 13.72
C GLU A 565 -39.71 -0.62 12.90
N VAL A 566 -38.44 -0.65 12.50
CA VAL A 566 -37.80 0.33 11.61
C VAL A 566 -37.01 -0.40 10.53
N ALA A 567 -37.16 0.03 9.30
CA ALA A 567 -36.41 -0.45 8.16
C ALA A 567 -35.58 0.68 7.54
N ILE A 568 -34.30 0.41 7.27
CA ILE A 568 -33.36 1.31 6.62
C ILE A 568 -32.78 0.61 5.39
N TYR A 569 -32.86 1.26 4.24
CA TYR A 569 -32.36 0.71 2.98
C TYR A 569 -31.22 1.60 2.43
N GLY A 570 -30.10 0.99 2.07
CA GLY A 570 -28.94 1.65 1.55
C GLY A 570 -29.04 1.97 0.07
N GLY A 571 -29.88 2.91 -0.35
CA GLY A 571 -29.98 3.30 -1.75
C GLY A 571 -31.37 3.79 -2.15
N LEU A 572 -31.63 3.90 -3.47
CA LEU A 572 -32.94 4.29 -3.98
C LEU A 572 -34.04 3.34 -3.44
N ASN A 573 -35.01 3.94 -2.82
CA ASN A 573 -36.04 3.23 -2.07
C ASN A 573 -37.18 2.81 -2.98
N ASP A 574 -37.03 1.68 -3.65
CA ASP A 574 -38.10 1.06 -4.39
C ASP A 574 -38.98 0.16 -3.52
N ILE A 575 -38.57 -0.12 -2.29
CA ILE A 575 -39.36 -0.95 -1.36
C ILE A 575 -40.26 -0.03 -0.54
N GLN A 576 -41.53 0.01 -0.87
CA GLN A 576 -42.53 0.63 0.01
C GLN A 576 -42.79 -0.29 1.19
N SER A 577 -42.50 0.20 2.41
CA SER A 577 -42.76 -0.55 3.64
C SER A 577 -44.30 -0.69 3.90
N ALA A 578 -44.68 -1.74 4.62
CA ALA A 578 -46.02 -1.88 5.10
C ALA A 578 -46.37 -0.76 6.10
N LYS A 579 -47.67 -0.51 6.30
CA LYS A 579 -48.30 0.61 7.03
C LYS A 579 -47.81 0.86 8.48
N LYS A 580 -46.88 0.03 9.01
CA LYS A 580 -46.41 0.09 10.41
C LYS A 580 -44.94 0.36 10.58
N LEU A 581 -44.18 0.49 9.49
CA LEU A 581 -42.74 0.69 9.54
C LEU A 581 -42.40 2.16 9.20
N ASP A 582 -41.61 2.81 10.05
CA ASP A 582 -40.91 4.02 9.68
C ASP A 582 -39.75 3.61 8.74
N SER A 583 -39.88 3.80 7.44
CA SER A 583 -38.81 3.58 6.51
C SER A 583 -37.99 4.87 6.36
N LEU A 584 -36.68 4.75 6.52
CA LEU A 584 -35.72 5.84 6.30
C LEU A 584 -35.00 5.57 5.00
N SER A 585 -34.88 6.60 4.16
CA SER A 585 -34.13 6.52 2.90
C SER A 585 -33.08 7.65 2.83
N TRP A 586 -32.04 7.42 2.06
CA TRP A 586 -30.97 8.41 1.83
C TRP A 586 -31.42 9.70 1.14
N GLN A 587 -32.64 9.74 0.59
CA GLN A 587 -33.19 10.93 -0.03
C GLN A 587 -33.45 12.07 0.96
N ASP A 588 -33.59 11.74 2.24
CA ASP A 588 -33.95 12.68 3.31
C ASP A 588 -32.75 13.25 4.08
N ARG A 589 -31.53 13.00 3.62
CA ARG A 589 -30.29 13.46 4.28
C ARG A 589 -30.16 12.93 5.71
N TYR A 590 -29.77 13.78 6.67
CA TYR A 590 -29.64 13.41 8.07
C TYR A 590 -30.99 13.09 8.71
N ARG A 591 -31.08 11.96 9.44
CA ARG A 591 -32.20 11.60 10.30
C ARG A 591 -31.74 10.98 11.61
N PHE A 592 -32.52 11.16 12.66
CA PHE A 592 -32.24 10.61 13.98
C PHE A 592 -33.50 9.97 14.59
N LEU A 593 -33.33 8.80 15.19
CA LEU A 593 -34.34 8.09 15.95
C LEU A 593 -33.79 7.74 17.33
N ASN A 594 -34.57 8.09 18.38
CA ASN A 594 -34.30 7.69 19.74
C ASN A 594 -35.42 6.73 20.17
N ARG A 595 -35.20 5.43 20.06
CA ARG A 595 -36.20 4.41 20.43
C ARG A 595 -35.53 3.16 20.98
N GLY A 596 -36.19 2.52 21.95
CA GLY A 596 -35.76 1.21 22.48
C GLY A 596 -34.39 1.25 23.16
N GLY A 597 -33.97 2.40 23.72
CA GLY A 597 -32.65 2.54 24.31
C GLY A 597 -31.49 2.65 23.30
N VAL A 598 -31.80 2.90 22.02
CA VAL A 598 -30.82 3.03 20.92
C VAL A 598 -30.92 4.43 20.31
N SER A 599 -29.78 5.07 20.18
CA SER A 599 -29.58 6.27 19.35
C SER A 599 -29.21 5.83 17.94
N LEU A 600 -30.14 5.93 17.00
CA LEU A 600 -29.92 5.56 15.61
C LEU A 600 -29.88 6.81 14.73
N ALA A 601 -28.72 7.08 14.11
CA ALA A 601 -28.51 8.20 13.23
C ALA A 601 -28.22 7.74 11.80
N MET A 602 -28.92 8.29 10.82
CA MET A 602 -28.56 8.18 9.40
C MET A 602 -27.73 9.38 9.00
N VAL A 603 -26.52 9.12 8.52
CA VAL A 603 -25.55 10.14 8.12
C VAL A 603 -25.13 9.87 6.69
N THR A 604 -25.30 10.85 5.81
CA THR A 604 -24.90 10.71 4.40
C THR A 604 -23.53 11.29 4.14
N ALA A 605 -22.72 10.55 3.39
CA ALA A 605 -21.39 10.92 2.93
C ALA A 605 -21.24 10.76 1.41
N ALA A 606 -22.35 10.84 0.65
CA ALA A 606 -22.48 10.51 -0.77
C ALA A 606 -21.45 11.24 -1.68
N ASN A 607 -20.99 12.41 -1.28
CA ASN A 607 -20.00 13.19 -2.03
C ASN A 607 -18.54 12.97 -1.57
N GLY A 608 -18.29 11.83 -0.91
CA GLY A 608 -16.94 11.46 -0.47
C GLY A 608 -16.57 11.99 0.92
N GLY A 609 -17.56 12.26 1.75
CA GLY A 609 -17.41 12.69 3.14
C GLY A 609 -18.66 13.39 3.66
N ILE A 610 -18.80 13.47 4.97
CA ILE A 610 -19.94 14.13 5.63
C ILE A 610 -19.91 15.64 5.32
N THR A 611 -18.72 16.25 5.46
CA THR A 611 -18.53 17.69 5.20
C THR A 611 -18.79 18.04 3.74
N ALA A 612 -18.30 17.25 2.82
CA ALA A 612 -18.51 17.44 1.38
C ALA A 612 -19.96 17.24 0.94
N THR A 613 -20.75 16.50 1.72
CA THR A 613 -22.17 16.23 1.43
C THR A 613 -23.07 17.27 2.10
N ASP A 614 -22.98 17.40 3.42
CA ASP A 614 -23.65 18.41 4.24
C ASP A 614 -22.97 18.54 5.60
N ALA A 615 -22.12 19.51 5.76
CA ALA A 615 -21.34 19.76 6.98
C ALA A 615 -22.20 19.98 8.25
N SER A 616 -23.47 20.39 8.08
CA SER A 616 -24.38 20.58 9.23
C SER A 616 -24.72 19.29 9.95
N GLN A 617 -24.52 18.14 9.31
CA GLN A 617 -24.76 16.83 9.92
C GLN A 617 -23.86 16.59 11.14
N TRP A 618 -22.65 17.12 11.15
CA TRP A 618 -21.71 16.99 12.26
C TRP A 618 -22.31 17.48 13.60
N GLN A 619 -22.87 18.68 13.59
CA GLN A 619 -23.52 19.24 14.78
C GLN A 619 -24.80 18.47 15.14
N LYS A 620 -25.58 18.09 14.15
CA LYS A 620 -26.86 17.41 14.36
C LYS A 620 -26.67 16.06 15.03
N PHE A 621 -25.89 15.15 14.45
CA PHE A 621 -25.79 13.82 15.02
C PHE A 621 -25.07 13.78 16.38
N THR A 622 -24.05 14.63 16.60
CA THR A 622 -23.41 14.70 17.91
C THR A 622 -24.35 15.24 18.98
N ALA A 623 -25.09 16.31 18.70
CA ALA A 623 -26.06 16.87 19.63
C ALA A 623 -27.22 15.89 19.92
N ASP A 624 -27.74 15.22 18.91
CA ASP A 624 -28.84 14.27 19.07
C ASP A 624 -28.43 13.02 19.87
N ILE A 625 -27.21 12.50 19.66
CA ILE A 625 -26.66 11.39 20.42
C ILE A 625 -26.45 11.79 21.90
N GLU A 626 -25.88 12.96 22.14
CA GLU A 626 -25.63 13.46 23.48
C GLU A 626 -26.95 13.72 24.23
N ASN A 627 -27.93 14.34 23.57
CA ASN A 627 -29.25 14.61 24.16
C ASN A 627 -30.05 13.32 24.44
N ALA A 628 -29.93 12.29 23.61
CA ALA A 628 -30.61 11.03 23.81
C ALA A 628 -30.06 10.23 24.99
N GLY A 629 -28.75 10.34 25.26
CA GLY A 629 -28.11 9.73 26.42
C GLY A 629 -28.05 8.19 26.43
N ASN A 630 -28.41 7.51 25.31
CA ASN A 630 -28.47 6.05 25.25
C ASN A 630 -27.07 5.40 25.29
N ASP A 631 -27.01 4.18 25.81
CA ASP A 631 -25.77 3.39 25.86
C ASP A 631 -25.41 2.72 24.53
N THR A 632 -26.36 2.62 23.61
CA THR A 632 -26.13 2.04 22.28
C THR A 632 -26.34 3.10 21.21
N ILE A 633 -25.33 3.29 20.37
CA ILE A 633 -25.29 4.23 19.26
C ILE A 633 -25.11 3.44 17.97
N VAL A 634 -25.99 3.66 17.00
CA VAL A 634 -25.92 3.08 15.68
C VAL A 634 -25.92 4.19 14.64
N LEU A 635 -24.81 4.33 13.89
CA LEU A 635 -24.77 5.19 12.72
C LEU A 635 -24.96 4.34 11.48
N VAL A 636 -25.86 4.75 10.60
CA VAL A 636 -26.07 4.12 9.29
C VAL A 636 -25.63 5.11 8.20
N MET A 637 -24.78 4.66 7.31
CA MET A 637 -24.12 5.50 6.31
C MET A 637 -24.22 4.89 4.91
N ASP A 638 -24.22 5.75 3.90
CA ASP A 638 -24.19 5.37 2.48
C ASP A 638 -22.76 5.15 1.95
N GLN A 639 -21.75 5.45 2.74
CA GLN A 639 -20.34 5.26 2.41
C GLN A 639 -19.57 4.82 3.65
N THR A 640 -18.50 4.03 3.46
CA THR A 640 -17.66 3.66 4.59
C THR A 640 -16.76 4.84 4.99
N PRO A 641 -16.48 5.04 6.28
CA PRO A 641 -15.57 6.13 6.68
C PRO A 641 -14.15 6.02 6.14
N GLY A 642 -13.72 4.80 5.75
CA GLY A 642 -12.43 4.57 5.10
C GLY A 642 -12.36 5.11 3.68
N ASP A 643 -13.51 5.33 3.05
CA ASP A 643 -13.61 5.82 1.67
C ASP A 643 -13.92 7.33 1.60
N PHE A 644 -13.80 8.06 2.70
CA PHE A 644 -13.88 9.52 2.67
C PHE A 644 -12.68 10.09 1.93
N ARG A 645 -12.92 11.09 1.07
CA ARG A 645 -11.87 11.79 0.33
C ARG A 645 -10.85 12.46 1.24
N SER A 646 -11.29 12.91 2.42
CA SER A 646 -10.46 13.55 3.42
C SER A 646 -10.07 12.56 4.52
N SER A 647 -8.79 12.20 4.60
CA SER A 647 -8.25 11.40 5.70
C SER A 647 -8.37 12.12 7.04
N ALA A 648 -8.27 13.45 7.06
CA ALA A 648 -8.50 14.26 8.25
C ALA A 648 -9.93 14.11 8.76
N GLU A 649 -10.92 14.10 7.86
CA GLU A 649 -12.32 13.86 8.23
C GLU A 649 -12.55 12.43 8.72
N THR A 650 -11.94 11.44 8.08
CA THR A 650 -11.95 10.04 8.55
C THR A 650 -11.41 9.93 9.98
N ASN A 651 -10.28 10.56 10.25
CA ASN A 651 -9.66 10.54 11.57
C ASN A 651 -10.51 11.28 12.61
N TYR A 652 -11.07 12.42 12.25
CA TYR A 652 -11.99 13.17 13.11
C TYR A 652 -13.26 12.35 13.41
N PHE A 653 -13.86 11.72 12.43
CA PHE A 653 -15.01 10.83 12.62
C PHE A 653 -14.70 9.70 13.61
N ARG A 654 -13.55 9.05 13.45
CA ARG A 654 -13.10 8.00 14.37
C ARG A 654 -12.88 8.54 15.79
N ALA A 655 -12.26 9.70 15.92
CA ALA A 655 -12.03 10.33 17.22
C ALA A 655 -13.35 10.68 17.95
N VAL A 656 -14.34 11.20 17.22
CA VAL A 656 -15.68 11.48 17.77
C VAL A 656 -16.34 10.20 18.26
N LEU A 657 -16.26 9.11 17.50
CA LEU A 657 -16.85 7.83 17.90
C LEU A 657 -16.10 7.19 19.06
N ASN A 658 -14.78 7.29 19.08
CA ASN A 658 -13.97 6.76 20.18
C ASN A 658 -14.31 7.44 21.51
N LYS A 659 -14.58 8.76 21.51
CA LYS A 659 -15.07 9.48 22.70
C LYS A 659 -16.28 8.79 23.34
N TYR A 660 -17.22 8.30 22.52
CA TYR A 660 -18.40 7.57 23.04
C TYR A 660 -18.03 6.18 23.57
N VAL A 661 -17.10 5.50 22.93
CA VAL A 661 -16.57 4.20 23.42
C VAL A 661 -15.88 4.38 24.77
N GLU A 662 -15.09 5.42 24.94
CA GLU A 662 -14.41 5.77 26.21
C GLU A 662 -15.43 6.06 27.34
N GLN A 663 -16.60 6.57 27.00
CA GLN A 663 -17.72 6.74 27.92
C GLN A 663 -18.48 5.42 28.23
N GLY A 664 -18.00 4.28 27.72
CA GLY A 664 -18.61 2.96 27.94
C GLY A 664 -19.79 2.64 27.03
N LYS A 665 -20.04 3.45 25.98
CA LYS A 665 -21.15 3.23 25.05
C LYS A 665 -20.80 2.16 24.00
N ASN A 666 -21.82 1.40 23.53
CA ASN A 666 -21.68 0.49 22.41
C ASN A 666 -21.91 1.25 21.11
N VAL A 667 -20.88 1.32 20.26
CA VAL A 667 -20.93 2.11 19.02
C VAL A 667 -20.84 1.19 17.80
N PHE A 668 -21.80 1.35 16.89
CA PHE A 668 -21.87 0.63 15.61
C PHE A 668 -21.92 1.62 14.46
N VAL A 669 -21.17 1.36 13.40
CA VAL A 669 -21.27 2.04 12.12
C VAL A 669 -21.66 1.00 11.09
N ILE A 670 -22.81 1.14 10.46
CA ILE A 670 -23.31 0.28 9.41
C ILE A 670 -23.25 1.05 8.10
N SER A 671 -22.38 0.65 7.19
CA SER A 671 -22.30 1.25 5.87
C SER A 671 -22.99 0.36 4.83
N CYS A 672 -23.63 1.01 3.86
CA CYS A 672 -24.35 0.34 2.78
C CYS A 672 -23.66 0.70 1.45
N PHE A 673 -22.42 0.27 1.30
CA PHE A 673 -21.58 0.61 0.17
C PHE A 673 -21.23 -0.62 -0.70
N ASN A 674 -20.86 -0.39 -1.94
CA ASN A 674 -20.78 -1.37 -3.03
C ASN A 674 -19.75 -2.52 -2.86
N GLN A 675 -19.03 -2.57 -1.76
CA GLN A 675 -18.06 -3.63 -1.45
C GLN A 675 -18.76 -4.84 -0.83
N GLY A 676 -18.09 -5.98 -0.75
CA GLY A 676 -18.61 -7.18 -0.13
C GLY A 676 -18.98 -7.01 1.35
N TYR A 677 -19.66 -7.99 1.91
CA TYR A 677 -19.94 -8.01 3.35
C TYR A 677 -18.66 -8.16 4.16
N TRP A 678 -18.43 -7.23 5.10
CA TRP A 678 -17.34 -7.32 6.07
C TRP A 678 -17.74 -6.70 7.42
N VAL A 679 -17.08 -7.14 8.47
CA VAL A 679 -17.18 -6.58 9.82
C VAL A 679 -15.76 -6.35 10.33
N SER A 680 -15.53 -5.20 10.94
CA SER A 680 -14.27 -4.90 11.64
C SER A 680 -14.54 -4.19 12.96
N VAL A 681 -13.60 -4.27 13.88
CA VAL A 681 -13.62 -3.49 15.11
C VAL A 681 -12.33 -2.67 15.16
N LYS A 682 -12.49 -1.36 15.24
CA LYS A 682 -11.38 -0.43 15.38
C LYS A 682 -11.71 0.55 16.51
N ASP A 683 -10.78 0.70 17.44
CA ASP A 683 -10.92 1.61 18.60
C ASP A 683 -12.23 1.37 19.38
N GLY A 684 -12.66 0.11 19.49
CA GLY A 684 -13.91 -0.28 20.17
C GLY A 684 -15.19 -0.03 19.37
N VAL A 685 -15.12 0.64 18.24
CA VAL A 685 -16.26 0.84 17.31
C VAL A 685 -16.41 -0.36 16.39
N ARG A 686 -17.64 -0.87 16.24
CA ARG A 686 -17.96 -1.93 15.26
C ARG A 686 -18.38 -1.31 13.94
N TYR A 687 -17.62 -1.62 12.90
CA TYR A 687 -17.91 -1.24 11.52
C TYR A 687 -18.47 -2.46 10.78
N ILE A 688 -19.61 -2.30 10.14
CA ILE A 688 -20.31 -3.34 9.38
C ILE A 688 -20.60 -2.78 8.00
N ASN A 689 -20.10 -3.41 6.95
CA ASN A 689 -20.48 -3.03 5.59
C ASN A 689 -21.48 -4.06 5.02
N LEU A 690 -22.59 -3.56 4.50
CA LEU A 690 -23.63 -4.35 3.86
C LEU A 690 -23.50 -4.22 2.34
N PRO A 691 -23.36 -5.34 1.61
CA PRO A 691 -23.23 -5.31 0.16
C PRO A 691 -24.56 -4.92 -0.50
N ASN A 692 -24.48 -4.60 -1.79
CA ASN A 692 -25.65 -4.53 -2.64
C ASN A 692 -26.33 -5.93 -2.69
N LEU A 693 -27.60 -6.00 -2.30
CA LEU A 693 -28.37 -7.25 -2.24
C LEU A 693 -28.52 -7.96 -3.60
N TRP A 694 -28.29 -7.28 -4.70
CA TRP A 694 -28.27 -7.88 -6.03
C TRP A 694 -27.00 -8.69 -6.30
N LYS A 695 -25.89 -8.35 -5.63
CA LYS A 695 -24.58 -9.01 -5.81
C LYS A 695 -24.21 -9.95 -4.66
N ALA A 696 -25.08 -10.13 -3.69
CA ALA A 696 -24.82 -10.96 -2.50
C ALA A 696 -25.03 -12.46 -2.77
#